data_6ccb25975d2cf0256004fa2baaff7fac
#
_entry.id   6ccb25975d2cf0256004fa2baaff7fac
#
_cell.length_a   1.000
_cell.length_b   1.000
_cell.length_c   1.000
_cell.angle_alpha   90.00
_cell.angle_beta   90.00
_cell.angle_gamma   90.00
#
_symmetry.space_group_name_H-M   'P 1'
#
loop_
_entity.id
_entity.type
_entity.pdbx_description
1 polymer ?
#
loop_
_entity_poly.entity_id
_entity_poly.type
_entity_poly.pdbx_seq_one_letter_code
_entity_poly.pdbx_strand_id
1 'polypeptide(L)'
;MYRWVRESEAGDAIRNATVVPSSSFLPGLHFLPFFRTLFVSILVLPAAAGAVPRVQAGAVPAELRSSAFTVKVDGRDIDVAHAAASYEFVSFDITGPVTVEITASDAGFWDKGVDIQPWRLGLRPKRQGPTIRFKLAGPAKLSISRPGDFLNHAAMLFLFAGAPPPPLPRDPKIHAYQPGVYRGSLNPKSGETIYLAPGAYIFGSLNLFKVQDVKVLGRGTIVYDGPQDPNADEGWMQKPDWHCIGAIEARNVEIDGLTCIVRSRTWSIQMKDSTGFDFDDLRVIGGNPGNANQDGMDWLGGGDTKVSNAFIRSSDDVLAMQGNWDGYKDADLLRPGHDVANIVVEHSELSTSISNIVRSAWPQKTFNSRNFTLRDSDILHGGIGACGQTFGLLGMWGAKDASGDHSHYTFENLTLDNWYSLVQMEQEHPALHEFTFHNIWALDQPPLAASTITGDVAGVTFDNVKYGQTRVTGDADLPLAVTGGAQPARFPAAHGPLAAFTVETPIVAPREPVSFAAEASHGARYTWLFGDGTQGHGRQVQHRFPDSEGTELDGKNGAGRFRVLLHVEDKAGLEDWAAQSIVAVAHWHDAAASPFPTVAGLAWKIYPGTWTDLPDLAKENSVFSGEGPNLEADAQGFTRYAASWDGLIDIPADGGYTFHLIDRDGARLVIDGMEVAKTGPPFAQVCGSPGNALRYDRGSLGLRAGKHTLRLEELHSVSQGSPRLLWEGPALPLTDVPAAAFSHARQDEVKR
;
A
#
# COMPACT_ATOMS: atom_id res chain seq x y z
N MET A 1 -30.99 -5.20 -44.55
CA MET A 1 -31.80 -4.67 -45.67
C MET A 1 -32.03 -3.19 -45.42
N TYR A 2 -31.69 -2.37 -46.45
CA TYR A 2 -31.70 -0.89 -46.52
C TYR A 2 -30.50 -0.25 -45.82
N ARG A 3 -29.46 0.18 -46.43
CA ARG A 3 -28.99 0.89 -47.66
C ARG A 3 -29.25 2.39 -47.65
N TRP A 4 -28.11 3.17 -47.49
CA TRP A 4 -27.68 4.39 -48.21
C TRP A 4 -28.47 5.67 -48.04
N VAL A 5 -27.80 6.83 -47.85
CA VAL A 5 -27.23 7.68 -48.93
C VAL A 5 -26.16 8.62 -48.37
N ARG A 6 -25.09 8.77 -49.15
CA ARG A 6 -24.02 9.79 -49.14
C ARG A 6 -24.48 11.06 -49.81
N GLU A 7 -23.85 12.17 -49.46
CA GLU A 7 -23.36 13.25 -50.37
C GLU A 7 -22.82 14.34 -49.45
N SER A 8 -21.55 14.69 -49.47
CA SER A 8 -20.58 15.26 -50.40
C SER A 8 -20.65 16.79 -50.56
N GLU A 9 -19.43 17.33 -50.42
CA GLU A 9 -18.85 18.51 -51.02
C GLU A 9 -19.09 19.86 -50.34
N ALA A 10 -18.12 20.62 -50.10
CA ALA A 10 -16.83 21.08 -50.58
C ALA A 10 -16.75 22.58 -50.28
N GLY A 11 -15.62 23.04 -49.96
CA GLY A 11 -14.96 24.11 -50.66
C GLY A 11 -14.36 25.23 -49.81
N ASP A 12 -13.02 25.23 -49.79
CA ASP A 12 -12.07 26.33 -50.00
C ASP A 12 -12.30 27.68 -49.26
N ALA A 13 -11.33 28.41 -48.85
CA ALA A 13 -9.91 28.53 -49.08
C ALA A 13 -9.32 29.71 -48.29
N ILE A 14 -8.05 29.55 -47.86
CA ILE A 14 -6.92 30.47 -47.99
C ILE A 14 -6.99 31.88 -47.36
N ARG A 15 -6.08 32.25 -46.44
CA ARG A 15 -4.79 32.92 -46.60
C ARG A 15 -4.20 33.45 -45.29
N ASN A 16 -3.05 33.00 -45.03
CA ASN A 16 -1.77 33.67 -44.77
C ASN A 16 -1.79 35.12 -44.30
N ALA A 17 -1.09 35.38 -43.18
CA ALA A 17 0.00 36.36 -43.18
C ALA A 17 0.89 36.18 -41.95
N THR A 18 2.10 35.89 -42.26
CA THR A 18 3.37 36.04 -41.56
C THR A 18 3.62 37.49 -41.17
N VAL A 19 4.34 37.78 -40.09
CA VAL A 19 5.65 38.44 -40.10
C VAL A 19 6.12 38.81 -38.68
N VAL A 20 7.28 38.41 -38.35
CA VAL A 20 8.32 38.71 -37.36
C VAL A 20 9.00 40.05 -37.72
N PRO A 21 10.02 40.55 -37.03
CA PRO A 21 10.41 40.73 -35.60
C PRO A 21 11.03 42.13 -35.33
N SER A 22 11.75 42.17 -34.28
CA SER A 22 12.89 43.09 -33.94
C SER A 22 12.56 44.09 -32.84
N SER A 23 13.41 44.37 -31.92
CA SER A 23 14.80 44.36 -31.57
C SER A 23 15.04 45.39 -30.45
N SER A 24 15.76 44.93 -29.46
CA SER A 24 16.88 45.63 -28.78
C SER A 24 16.76 47.07 -28.28
N PHE A 25 17.13 47.26 -27.00
CA PHE A 25 18.29 48.01 -26.57
C PHE A 25 18.34 48.14 -25.04
N LEU A 26 19.44 47.76 -24.43
CA LEU A 26 20.07 48.24 -23.19
C LEU A 26 20.84 49.50 -23.50
N PRO A 27 21.47 50.25 -22.56
CA PRO A 27 21.80 50.03 -21.15
C PRO A 27 21.82 51.31 -20.27
N GLY A 28 22.12 51.18 -18.97
CA GLY A 28 23.01 52.14 -18.37
C GLY A 28 22.75 52.72 -16.98
N LEU A 29 23.54 52.31 -16.04
CA LEU A 29 24.40 53.03 -15.07
C LEU A 29 23.82 53.79 -13.86
N HIS A 30 24.25 53.27 -12.69
CA HIS A 30 24.88 53.93 -11.53
C HIS A 30 24.16 55.06 -10.74
N PHE A 31 24.02 54.89 -9.41
CA PHE A 31 24.83 55.43 -8.31
C PHE A 31 24.11 55.36 -6.96
N LEU A 32 24.79 54.85 -5.94
CA LEU A 32 24.58 55.06 -4.50
C LEU A 32 25.00 56.53 -4.15
N PRO A 33 24.71 57.14 -2.99
CA PRO A 33 24.79 56.59 -1.65
C PRO A 33 23.86 57.20 -0.54
N PHE A 34 23.85 56.50 0.62
CA PHE A 34 23.72 56.99 2.01
C PHE A 34 22.84 58.19 2.37
N PHE A 35 21.85 57.97 3.23
CA PHE A 35 21.59 58.81 4.42
C PHE A 35 20.96 57.99 5.57
N ARG A 36 21.64 58.06 6.73
CA ARG A 36 21.12 57.60 8.01
C ARG A 36 20.10 58.61 8.53
N THR A 37 18.91 58.14 8.88
CA THR A 37 18.02 58.92 9.76
C THR A 37 17.45 57.96 10.81
N LEU A 38 17.75 58.31 12.06
CA LEU A 38 17.30 57.63 13.26
C LEU A 38 15.83 57.98 13.48
N PHE A 39 14.93 57.01 13.38
CA PHE A 39 13.54 57.09 13.84
C PHE A 39 13.37 56.24 15.09
N VAL A 40 13.08 56.92 16.20
CA VAL A 40 12.58 56.28 17.44
C VAL A 40 11.15 55.88 17.15
N SER A 41 10.93 54.59 16.93
CA SER A 41 9.59 54.04 16.85
C SER A 41 9.11 53.59 18.22
N ILE A 42 8.07 54.24 18.67
CA ILE A 42 7.26 53.82 19.81
C ILE A 42 6.69 52.45 19.50
N LEU A 43 7.10 51.46 20.28
CA LEU A 43 6.58 50.08 20.22
C LEU A 43 5.14 50.09 20.73
N VAL A 44 4.16 50.13 19.85
CA VAL A 44 2.80 49.74 20.15
C VAL A 44 2.80 48.21 20.08
N LEU A 45 2.83 47.56 21.23
CA LEU A 45 2.59 46.12 21.34
C LEU A 45 1.20 45.81 20.77
N PRO A 46 1.08 44.99 19.72
CA PRO A 46 -0.23 44.46 19.34
C PRO A 46 -0.69 43.55 20.48
N ALA A 47 -1.97 43.69 20.83
CA ALA A 47 -2.64 42.74 21.74
C ALA A 47 -2.33 41.31 21.28
N ALA A 48 -1.88 40.47 22.20
CA ALA A 48 -1.55 39.08 21.97
C ALA A 48 -2.72 38.38 21.28
N ALA A 49 -2.65 38.22 19.99
CA ALA A 49 -3.41 37.17 19.32
C ALA A 49 -2.99 35.87 20.04
N GLY A 50 -3.91 35.19 20.69
CA GLY A 50 -3.62 33.98 21.43
C GLY A 50 -2.83 33.04 20.50
N ALA A 51 -1.68 32.56 20.96
CA ALA A 51 -0.84 31.65 20.20
C ALA A 51 -1.71 30.46 19.77
N VAL A 52 -1.73 30.18 18.46
CA VAL A 52 -2.43 29.01 17.94
C VAL A 52 -1.87 27.77 18.64
N PRO A 53 -2.70 26.93 19.26
CA PRO A 53 -2.22 25.73 19.94
C PRO A 53 -1.39 24.90 18.97
N ARG A 54 -0.24 24.38 19.42
CA ARG A 54 0.65 23.57 18.59
C ARG A 54 -0.02 22.29 18.08
N VAL A 55 -1.01 21.79 18.84
CA VAL A 55 -1.79 20.59 18.49
C VAL A 55 -3.27 20.92 18.63
N GLN A 56 -4.06 20.63 17.61
CA GLN A 56 -5.50 20.78 17.59
C GLN A 56 -6.16 19.49 17.13
N ALA A 57 -7.24 19.08 17.80
CA ALA A 57 -8.03 17.90 17.42
C ALA A 57 -9.50 18.14 17.73
N GLY A 58 -10.38 17.58 16.88
CA GLY A 58 -11.80 17.49 17.16
C GLY A 58 -12.10 16.36 18.16
N ALA A 59 -13.15 16.52 18.96
CA ALA A 59 -13.61 15.44 19.85
C ALA A 59 -14.26 14.32 19.05
N VAL A 60 -14.02 13.07 19.45
CA VAL A 60 -14.67 11.88 18.89
C VAL A 60 -15.96 11.60 19.69
N PRO A 61 -17.12 11.40 19.02
CA PRO A 61 -18.36 11.05 19.71
C PRO A 61 -18.25 9.71 20.41
N ALA A 62 -18.98 9.58 21.53
CA ALA A 62 -18.89 8.40 22.38
C ALA A 62 -19.16 7.07 21.65
N GLU A 63 -20.06 7.10 20.67
CA GLU A 63 -20.43 5.93 19.84
C GLU A 63 -19.31 5.46 18.88
N LEU A 64 -18.31 6.30 18.62
CA LEU A 64 -17.15 5.98 17.78
C LEU A 64 -15.86 5.89 18.58
N ARG A 65 -15.86 6.26 19.87
CA ARG A 65 -14.62 6.29 20.65
C ARG A 65 -14.09 4.88 20.86
N SER A 66 -12.83 4.70 20.50
CA SER A 66 -12.12 3.44 20.72
C SER A 66 -11.35 3.44 22.04
N SER A 67 -11.19 2.25 22.61
CA SER A 67 -10.28 1.99 23.73
C SER A 67 -9.11 1.08 23.34
N ALA A 68 -8.98 0.72 22.05
CA ALA A 68 -7.90 -0.16 21.61
C ALA A 68 -6.53 0.49 21.78
N PHE A 69 -6.46 1.81 21.58
CA PHE A 69 -5.25 2.61 21.78
C PHE A 69 -5.53 3.89 22.56
N THR A 70 -4.53 4.36 23.28
CA THR A 70 -4.46 5.72 23.82
C THR A 70 -3.36 6.47 23.08
N VAL A 71 -3.68 7.66 22.57
CA VAL A 71 -2.73 8.48 21.82
C VAL A 71 -2.50 9.79 22.53
N LYS A 72 -1.22 10.16 22.71
CA LYS A 72 -0.81 11.48 23.20
C LYS A 72 0.09 12.15 22.18
N VAL A 73 -0.14 13.44 21.97
CA VAL A 73 0.69 14.28 21.11
C VAL A 73 1.22 15.44 21.96
N ASP A 74 2.55 15.54 22.11
CA ASP A 74 3.22 16.43 23.06
C ASP A 74 2.60 16.39 24.48
N GLY A 75 2.23 15.16 24.93
CA GLY A 75 1.62 14.91 26.24
C GLY A 75 0.11 15.21 26.34
N ARG A 76 -0.52 15.76 25.30
CA ARG A 76 -1.95 15.99 25.21
C ARG A 76 -2.67 14.73 24.71
N ASP A 77 -3.70 14.29 25.43
CA ASP A 77 -4.55 13.18 24.99
C ASP A 77 -5.36 13.59 23.75
N ILE A 78 -5.37 12.70 22.75
CA ILE A 78 -6.15 12.82 21.52
C ILE A 78 -7.10 11.62 21.44
N ASP A 79 -8.38 11.89 21.24
CA ASP A 79 -9.39 10.84 21.09
C ASP A 79 -9.09 9.95 19.89
N VAL A 80 -9.19 8.63 20.08
CA VAL A 80 -9.08 7.63 19.03
C VAL A 80 -10.48 7.20 18.61
N ALA A 81 -10.73 7.16 17.31
CA ALA A 81 -12.00 6.74 16.75
C ALA A 81 -11.89 5.33 16.17
N HIS A 82 -12.93 4.53 16.39
CA HIS A 82 -13.14 3.26 15.71
C HIS A 82 -13.70 3.51 14.31
N ALA A 83 -12.96 3.10 13.29
CA ALA A 83 -13.39 3.25 11.90
C ALA A 83 -14.28 2.07 11.48
N ALA A 84 -13.69 0.93 11.20
CA ALA A 84 -14.40 -0.25 10.74
C ALA A 84 -13.59 -1.52 11.04
N ALA A 85 -14.23 -2.64 11.22
CA ALA A 85 -13.61 -3.93 11.56
C ALA A 85 -12.64 -3.83 12.74
N SER A 86 -11.34 -3.92 12.54
CA SER A 86 -10.30 -3.77 13.55
C SER A 86 -9.41 -2.54 13.29
N TYR A 87 -9.93 -1.54 12.60
CA TYR A 87 -9.21 -0.33 12.24
C TYR A 87 -9.62 0.85 13.10
N GLU A 88 -8.62 1.51 13.65
CA GLU A 88 -8.74 2.70 14.44
C GLU A 88 -8.11 3.88 13.73
N PHE A 89 -8.52 5.11 14.01
CA PHE A 89 -7.82 6.28 13.52
C PHE A 89 -7.78 7.41 14.53
N VAL A 90 -6.80 8.27 14.38
CA VAL A 90 -6.64 9.50 15.11
C VAL A 90 -6.34 10.64 14.15
N SER A 91 -7.00 11.79 14.33
CA SER A 91 -6.82 12.95 13.46
C SER A 91 -6.61 14.21 14.29
N PHE A 92 -5.56 14.96 13.96
CA PHE A 92 -5.19 16.22 14.60
C PHE A 92 -4.36 17.09 13.65
N ASP A 93 -4.36 18.39 13.89
CA ASP A 93 -3.53 19.34 13.17
C ASP A 93 -2.34 19.78 14.02
N ILE A 94 -1.19 20.04 13.36
CA ILE A 94 0.06 20.46 13.99
C ILE A 94 0.68 21.67 13.28
N THR A 95 1.35 22.53 14.05
CA THR A 95 2.06 23.70 13.51
C THR A 95 3.58 23.58 13.58
N GLY A 96 4.11 22.37 13.81
CA GLY A 96 5.54 22.10 13.88
C GLY A 96 5.81 20.69 14.40
N PRO A 97 7.08 20.33 14.63
CA PRO A 97 7.46 18.99 15.09
C PRO A 97 6.81 18.65 16.43
N VAL A 98 6.31 17.41 16.58
CA VAL A 98 5.66 16.90 17.79
C VAL A 98 6.20 15.53 18.17
N THR A 99 5.98 15.14 19.43
CA THR A 99 6.20 13.77 19.89
C THR A 99 4.86 13.06 19.98
N VAL A 100 4.76 11.93 19.30
CA VAL A 100 3.60 11.04 19.34
C VAL A 100 3.91 9.88 20.27
N GLU A 101 2.95 9.55 21.12
CA GLU A 101 2.99 8.42 22.05
C GLU A 101 1.71 7.63 21.89
N ILE A 102 1.82 6.32 21.61
CA ILE A 102 0.71 5.41 21.37
C ILE A 102 0.82 4.25 22.35
N THR A 103 -0.19 4.03 23.17
CA THR A 103 -0.26 2.90 24.10
C THR A 103 -1.37 1.98 23.66
N ALA A 104 -1.06 0.73 23.38
CA ALA A 104 -2.06 -0.29 23.09
C ALA A 104 -2.72 -0.78 24.39
N SER A 105 -4.02 -1.11 24.35
CA SER A 105 -4.73 -1.68 25.49
C SER A 105 -4.27 -3.10 25.84
N ASP A 106 -3.84 -3.87 24.84
CA ASP A 106 -3.18 -5.16 25.04
C ASP A 106 -1.69 -4.94 25.33
N ALA A 107 -1.24 -5.42 26.50
CA ALA A 107 0.14 -5.26 26.95
C ALA A 107 1.17 -5.92 26.02
N GLY A 108 0.80 -7.00 25.34
CA GLY A 108 1.64 -7.73 24.39
C GLY A 108 1.50 -7.28 22.93
N PHE A 109 0.67 -6.28 22.64
CA PHE A 109 0.31 -5.91 21.27
C PHE A 109 1.55 -5.69 20.38
N TRP A 110 2.56 -4.96 20.85
CA TRP A 110 3.76 -4.64 20.11
C TRP A 110 4.86 -5.72 20.19
N ASP A 111 4.56 -6.90 20.73
CA ASP A 111 5.58 -7.96 20.90
C ASP A 111 6.12 -8.47 19.56
N LYS A 112 5.35 -8.42 18.49
CA LYS A 112 5.79 -8.75 17.14
C LYS A 112 6.54 -7.62 16.42
N GLY A 113 6.77 -6.49 17.08
CA GLY A 113 7.37 -5.30 16.48
C GLY A 113 6.34 -4.24 16.09
N VAL A 114 6.82 -3.19 15.45
CA VAL A 114 6.02 -2.05 14.99
C VAL A 114 6.40 -1.74 13.55
N ASP A 115 5.41 -1.62 12.69
CA ASP A 115 5.55 -1.15 11.31
C ASP A 115 4.84 0.20 11.16
N ILE A 116 5.59 1.22 10.73
CA ILE A 116 5.07 2.57 10.43
C ILE A 116 5.35 2.87 8.97
N GLN A 117 4.29 3.07 8.20
CA GLN A 117 4.35 3.39 6.78
C GLN A 117 3.84 4.82 6.51
N PRO A 118 4.36 5.51 5.48
CA PRO A 118 5.33 5.07 4.45
C PRO A 118 6.75 4.90 5.00
N TRP A 119 7.45 3.87 4.54
CA TRP A 119 8.80 3.54 5.02
C TRP A 119 9.85 4.59 4.66
N ARG A 120 9.65 5.34 3.55
CA ARG A 120 10.56 6.43 3.16
C ARG A 120 10.66 7.56 4.18
N LEU A 121 9.72 7.65 5.14
CA LEU A 121 9.80 8.63 6.23
C LEU A 121 10.82 8.23 7.31
N GLY A 122 11.31 7.00 7.31
CA GLY A 122 12.31 6.52 8.25
C GLY A 122 11.86 6.58 9.71
N LEU A 123 10.56 6.58 9.97
CA LEU A 123 10.02 6.66 11.32
C LEU A 123 10.23 5.35 12.06
N ARG A 124 10.82 5.43 13.24
CA ARG A 124 10.93 4.30 14.13
C ARG A 124 10.58 4.69 15.56
N PRO A 125 9.66 3.99 16.18
CA PRO A 125 9.30 4.28 17.55
C PRO A 125 10.31 3.65 18.53
N LYS A 126 10.49 4.32 19.67
CA LYS A 126 11.02 3.70 20.87
C LYS A 126 9.89 3.00 21.59
N ARG A 127 10.06 1.72 21.91
CA ARG A 127 9.06 0.93 22.63
C ARG A 127 9.41 0.84 24.12
N GLN A 128 8.36 0.92 24.95
CA GLN A 128 8.41 0.62 26.38
C GLN A 128 7.12 -0.09 26.79
N GLY A 129 7.15 -1.41 26.91
CA GLY A 129 5.97 -2.23 27.13
C GLY A 129 4.92 -2.03 26.03
N PRO A 130 3.66 -1.73 26.38
CA PRO A 130 2.61 -1.49 25.39
C PRO A 130 2.65 -0.12 24.72
N THR A 131 3.64 0.72 25.06
CA THR A 131 3.74 2.09 24.58
C THR A 131 4.86 2.23 23.55
N ILE A 132 4.56 2.85 22.42
CA ILE A 132 5.52 3.29 21.44
C ILE A 132 5.57 4.81 21.37
N ARG A 133 6.75 5.36 21.09
CA ARG A 133 6.98 6.82 21.03
C ARG A 133 7.89 7.17 19.87
N PHE A 134 7.52 8.15 19.06
CA PHE A 134 8.33 8.67 17.97
C PHE A 134 8.12 10.17 17.77
N LYS A 135 9.04 10.79 17.01
CA LYS A 135 8.94 12.20 16.62
C LYS A 135 8.38 12.31 15.22
N LEU A 136 7.45 13.22 15.04
CA LEU A 136 6.89 13.59 13.76
C LEU A 136 7.36 15.02 13.43
N ALA A 137 8.06 15.17 12.32
CA ALA A 137 8.70 16.44 11.94
C ALA A 137 7.71 17.47 11.41
N GLY A 138 6.62 17.03 10.82
CA GLY A 138 5.57 17.84 10.20
C GLY A 138 4.32 17.01 9.91
N PRO A 139 3.38 17.56 9.13
CA PRO A 139 2.19 16.84 8.69
C PRO A 139 2.54 15.51 8.00
N ALA A 140 1.76 14.47 8.29
CA ALA A 140 1.89 13.15 7.69
C ALA A 140 0.63 12.33 7.88
N LYS A 141 0.41 11.37 7.01
CA LYS A 141 -0.61 10.33 7.12
C LYS A 141 0.09 8.98 7.24
N LEU A 142 -0.15 8.29 8.32
CA LEU A 142 0.60 7.08 8.66
C LEU A 142 -0.33 5.89 8.83
N SER A 143 0.13 4.74 8.38
CA SER A 143 -0.40 3.44 8.77
C SER A 143 0.53 2.84 9.82
N ILE A 144 -0.01 2.50 10.98
CA ILE A 144 0.75 1.97 12.13
C ILE A 144 0.15 0.62 12.51
N SER A 145 0.97 -0.43 12.41
CA SER A 145 0.54 -1.81 12.63
C SER A 145 1.69 -2.66 13.18
N ARG A 146 1.44 -3.93 13.38
CA ARG A 146 2.50 -4.93 13.53
C ARG A 146 2.92 -5.44 12.15
N PRO A 147 4.14 -5.92 11.98
CA PRO A 147 4.56 -6.56 10.75
C PRO A 147 3.56 -7.66 10.31
N GLY A 148 3.11 -7.61 9.07
CA GLY A 148 2.15 -8.54 8.50
C GLY A 148 0.67 -8.30 8.82
N ASP A 149 0.32 -7.42 9.74
CA ASP A 149 -1.08 -7.16 10.12
C ASP A 149 -1.94 -6.65 8.95
N PHE A 150 -1.36 -5.85 8.06
CA PHE A 150 -2.06 -5.32 6.89
C PHE A 150 -2.51 -6.45 5.92
N LEU A 151 -1.77 -7.57 5.86
CA LEU A 151 -2.16 -8.79 5.11
C LEU A 151 -3.15 -9.64 5.88
N ASN A 152 -3.03 -9.68 7.18
CA ASN A 152 -3.89 -10.46 8.06
C ASN A 152 -5.14 -9.70 8.49
N HIS A 153 -5.30 -8.45 8.05
CA HIS A 153 -6.41 -7.55 8.39
C HIS A 153 -6.61 -7.43 9.91
N ALA A 154 -5.52 -7.43 10.64
CA ALA A 154 -5.54 -7.28 12.09
C ALA A 154 -5.66 -5.79 12.49
N ALA A 155 -5.59 -5.52 13.79
CA ALA A 155 -5.73 -4.18 14.32
C ALA A 155 -4.67 -3.22 13.74
N MET A 156 -5.12 -2.14 13.14
CA MET A 156 -4.29 -1.08 12.58
C MET A 156 -4.74 0.29 13.11
N LEU A 157 -3.78 1.19 13.32
CA LEU A 157 -4.04 2.57 13.67
C LEU A 157 -3.59 3.49 12.54
N PHE A 158 -4.53 4.23 11.96
CA PHE A 158 -4.21 5.29 11.01
C PHE A 158 -4.05 6.62 11.75
N LEU A 159 -2.92 7.30 11.52
CA LEU A 159 -2.63 8.57 12.16
C LEU A 159 -2.59 9.68 11.11
N PHE A 160 -3.46 10.66 11.25
CA PHE A 160 -3.56 11.79 10.36
C PHE A 160 -3.15 13.07 11.10
N ALA A 161 -1.91 13.50 10.88
CA ALA A 161 -1.41 14.77 11.36
C ALA A 161 -1.47 15.78 10.20
N GLY A 162 -2.43 16.70 10.24
CA GLY A 162 -2.63 17.72 9.22
C GLY A 162 -1.93 19.04 9.53
N ALA A 163 -1.88 19.94 8.54
CA ALA A 163 -1.69 21.35 8.80
C ALA A 163 -3.04 21.97 9.18
N PRO A 164 -3.08 23.00 10.07
CA PRO A 164 -4.32 23.67 10.37
C PRO A 164 -4.98 24.23 9.10
N PRO A 165 -6.28 23.99 8.90
CA PRO A 165 -6.96 24.50 7.72
C PRO A 165 -6.98 26.02 7.71
N PRO A 166 -7.09 26.66 6.53
CA PRO A 166 -7.25 28.10 6.46
C PRO A 166 -8.54 28.54 7.18
N PRO A 167 -8.58 29.80 7.67
CA PRO A 167 -9.79 30.32 8.29
C PRO A 167 -10.98 30.26 7.35
N LEU A 168 -12.14 29.81 7.88
CA LEU A 168 -13.37 29.76 7.09
C LEU A 168 -13.75 31.16 6.57
N PRO A 169 -13.98 31.33 5.27
CA PRO A 169 -14.47 32.58 4.71
C PRO A 169 -15.83 32.97 5.32
N ARG A 170 -16.08 34.27 5.47
CA ARG A 170 -17.38 34.77 5.89
C ARG A 170 -18.28 34.90 4.66
N ASP A 171 -19.00 33.86 4.32
CA ASP A 171 -19.96 33.83 3.23
C ASP A 171 -21.30 33.26 3.74
N PRO A 172 -22.43 33.95 3.56
CA PRO A 172 -23.75 33.46 3.98
C PRO A 172 -24.22 32.18 3.23
N LYS A 173 -23.52 31.80 2.14
CA LYS A 173 -23.80 30.55 1.42
C LYS A 173 -23.07 29.33 2.04
N ILE A 174 -22.33 29.51 3.11
CA ILE A 174 -21.64 28.42 3.78
C ILE A 174 -22.55 27.78 4.81
N HIS A 175 -22.83 26.49 4.59
CA HIS A 175 -23.52 25.64 5.57
C HIS A 175 -22.48 24.98 6.48
N ALA A 176 -22.28 25.56 7.67
CA ALA A 176 -21.26 25.11 8.61
C ALA A 176 -21.82 24.15 9.65
N TYR A 177 -21.30 22.93 9.68
CA TYR A 177 -21.54 21.91 10.69
C TYR A 177 -20.48 22.03 11.79
N GLN A 178 -20.90 22.42 12.99
CA GLN A 178 -20.02 22.55 14.15
C GLN A 178 -19.69 21.16 14.72
N PRO A 179 -18.71 21.04 15.64
CA PRO A 179 -18.44 19.77 16.33
C PRO A 179 -19.72 19.16 16.89
N GLY A 180 -19.99 17.88 16.59
CA GLY A 180 -21.20 17.18 16.98
C GLY A 180 -21.57 16.04 16.04
N VAL A 181 -22.68 15.36 16.34
CA VAL A 181 -23.20 14.23 15.55
C VAL A 181 -24.43 14.67 14.79
N TYR A 182 -24.42 14.42 13.50
CA TYR A 182 -25.51 14.69 12.59
C TYR A 182 -25.91 13.39 11.88
N ARG A 183 -27.21 13.18 11.71
CA ARG A 183 -27.75 11.98 11.07
C ARG A 183 -28.53 12.36 9.82
N GLY A 184 -28.24 11.68 8.73
CA GLY A 184 -28.76 11.93 7.38
C GLY A 184 -27.67 12.43 6.45
N SER A 185 -27.94 12.28 5.16
CA SER A 185 -26.98 12.60 4.11
C SER A 185 -26.92 14.09 3.82
N LEU A 186 -25.76 14.56 3.39
CA LEU A 186 -25.53 15.90 2.87
C LEU A 186 -25.97 15.96 1.40
N ASN A 187 -26.84 16.89 1.05
CA ASN A 187 -27.36 17.07 -0.30
C ASN A 187 -27.21 18.54 -0.73
N PRO A 188 -25.98 19.00 -1.01
CA PRO A 188 -25.74 20.38 -1.41
C PRO A 188 -26.40 20.70 -2.74
N LYS A 189 -26.76 21.96 -2.93
CA LYS A 189 -27.21 22.49 -4.20
C LYS A 189 -26.05 23.15 -4.95
N SER A 190 -26.22 23.36 -6.24
CA SER A 190 -25.21 24.05 -7.05
C SER A 190 -24.84 25.42 -6.47
N GLY A 191 -23.56 25.70 -6.37
CA GLY A 191 -22.99 26.92 -5.83
C GLY A 191 -22.95 27.01 -4.29
N GLU A 192 -23.31 25.94 -3.57
CA GLU A 192 -23.22 25.89 -2.11
C GLU A 192 -21.84 25.42 -1.62
N THR A 193 -21.47 25.90 -0.45
CA THR A 193 -20.31 25.43 0.30
C THR A 193 -20.76 24.76 1.60
N ILE A 194 -20.33 23.54 1.81
CA ILE A 194 -20.46 22.81 3.06
C ILE A 194 -19.15 22.93 3.82
N TYR A 195 -19.19 23.28 5.09
CA TYR A 195 -18.03 23.24 5.97
C TYR A 195 -18.26 22.29 7.15
N LEU A 196 -17.38 21.33 7.28
CA LEU A 196 -17.39 20.36 8.38
C LEU A 196 -16.26 20.66 9.35
N ALA A 197 -16.57 21.24 10.52
CA ALA A 197 -15.57 21.54 11.53
C ALA A 197 -14.87 20.25 12.05
N PRO A 198 -13.64 20.33 12.56
CA PRO A 198 -13.02 19.23 13.28
C PRO A 198 -13.94 18.73 14.42
N GLY A 199 -14.27 17.43 14.43
CA GLY A 199 -15.25 16.86 15.38
C GLY A 199 -16.70 16.92 14.91
N ALA A 200 -17.01 17.36 13.70
CA ALA A 200 -18.30 17.17 13.06
C ALA A 200 -18.36 15.77 12.42
N TYR A 201 -19.34 14.98 12.82
CA TYR A 201 -19.55 13.61 12.31
C TYR A 201 -20.92 13.49 11.66
N ILE A 202 -20.93 13.09 10.39
CA ILE A 202 -22.14 12.91 9.60
C ILE A 202 -22.39 11.42 9.42
N PHE A 203 -23.41 10.86 10.03
CA PHE A 203 -23.85 9.49 9.75
C PHE A 203 -24.79 9.48 8.57
N GLY A 204 -24.24 9.19 7.39
CA GLY A 204 -24.93 9.27 6.10
C GLY A 204 -23.93 9.32 4.95
N SER A 205 -24.23 10.02 3.90
CA SER A 205 -23.42 10.19 2.70
C SER A 205 -23.36 11.64 2.23
N LEU A 206 -22.44 11.95 1.32
CA LEU A 206 -22.42 13.18 0.54
C LEU A 206 -22.94 12.88 -0.86
N ASN A 207 -24.11 13.43 -1.19
CA ASN A 207 -24.79 13.18 -2.47
C ASN A 207 -24.65 14.37 -3.40
N LEU A 208 -23.89 14.20 -4.47
CA LEU A 208 -23.62 15.20 -5.49
C LEU A 208 -24.40 14.83 -6.76
N PHE A 209 -25.73 14.98 -6.71
CA PHE A 209 -26.60 14.60 -7.81
C PHE A 209 -26.96 15.78 -8.69
N LYS A 210 -26.46 15.82 -9.93
CA LYS A 210 -26.72 16.86 -10.94
C LYS A 210 -26.44 18.28 -10.43
N VAL A 211 -25.35 18.43 -9.67
CA VAL A 211 -24.93 19.71 -9.10
C VAL A 211 -23.64 20.22 -9.73
N GLN A 212 -23.41 21.51 -9.61
CA GLN A 212 -22.19 22.15 -10.06
C GLN A 212 -21.70 23.23 -9.09
N ASP A 213 -20.40 23.53 -9.14
CA ASP A 213 -19.79 24.58 -8.35
C ASP A 213 -19.99 24.39 -6.84
N VAL A 214 -19.83 23.14 -6.34
CA VAL A 214 -20.00 22.79 -4.94
C VAL A 214 -18.64 22.67 -4.28
N LYS A 215 -18.55 23.17 -3.02
CA LYS A 215 -17.38 23.00 -2.18
C LYS A 215 -17.72 22.27 -0.89
N VAL A 216 -16.91 21.31 -0.49
CA VAL A 216 -16.99 20.61 0.81
C VAL A 216 -15.63 20.73 1.51
N LEU A 217 -15.58 21.50 2.56
CA LEU A 217 -14.33 21.92 3.18
C LEU A 217 -14.29 21.53 4.68
N GLY A 218 -13.11 21.40 5.23
CA GLY A 218 -12.89 21.24 6.67
C GLY A 218 -12.34 19.87 7.06
N ARG A 219 -12.44 19.52 8.35
CA ARG A 219 -11.86 18.30 8.94
C ARG A 219 -12.92 17.38 9.53
N GLY A 220 -14.14 17.43 9.00
CA GLY A 220 -15.23 16.55 9.45
C GLY A 220 -15.11 15.14 8.91
N THR A 221 -15.94 14.27 9.47
CA THR A 221 -15.96 12.84 9.14
C THR A 221 -17.37 12.44 8.70
N ILE A 222 -17.46 11.77 7.55
CA ILE A 222 -18.65 11.05 7.14
C ILE A 222 -18.48 9.59 7.55
N VAL A 223 -19.47 9.05 8.24
CA VAL A 223 -19.55 7.64 8.63
C VAL A 223 -20.67 7.01 7.82
N TYR A 224 -20.27 6.15 6.89
CA TYR A 224 -21.19 5.47 6.00
C TYR A 224 -21.43 4.03 6.48
N ASP A 225 -22.62 3.79 7.01
CA ASP A 225 -23.11 2.48 7.50
C ASP A 225 -24.17 1.87 6.56
N GLY A 226 -24.06 2.10 5.25
CA GLY A 226 -25.05 1.67 4.25
C GLY A 226 -25.30 0.16 4.22
N PRO A 227 -26.00 -0.35 3.17
CA PRO A 227 -26.38 -1.76 3.13
C PRO A 227 -25.17 -2.70 3.30
N GLN A 228 -25.33 -3.70 4.17
CA GLN A 228 -24.26 -4.67 4.47
C GLN A 228 -24.13 -5.74 3.37
N ASP A 229 -25.18 -5.97 2.59
CA ASP A 229 -25.18 -6.86 1.43
C ASP A 229 -25.65 -6.11 0.18
N PRO A 230 -24.73 -5.59 -0.62
CA PRO A 230 -25.07 -4.91 -1.86
C PRO A 230 -25.68 -5.85 -2.91
N ASN A 231 -25.45 -7.16 -2.80
CA ASN A 231 -26.03 -8.13 -3.74
C ASN A 231 -27.51 -8.40 -3.46
N ALA A 232 -28.03 -7.99 -2.30
CA ALA A 232 -29.45 -8.10 -1.99
C ALA A 232 -30.33 -7.17 -2.85
N ASP A 233 -29.75 -6.10 -3.36
CA ASP A 233 -30.41 -5.17 -4.32
C ASP A 233 -29.39 -4.76 -5.37
N GLU A 234 -29.50 -5.31 -6.59
CA GLU A 234 -28.61 -4.98 -7.72
C GLU A 234 -28.63 -3.49 -8.14
N GLY A 235 -29.48 -2.68 -7.52
CA GLY A 235 -29.57 -1.24 -7.75
C GLY A 235 -28.64 -0.37 -6.92
N TRP A 236 -27.80 -0.93 -6.05
CA TRP A 236 -26.95 -0.14 -5.14
C TRP A 236 -25.96 0.80 -5.85
N MET A 237 -25.39 0.39 -6.96
CA MET A 237 -24.48 1.21 -7.76
C MET A 237 -25.14 2.39 -8.47
N GLN A 238 -26.46 2.48 -8.44
CA GLN A 238 -27.26 3.50 -9.15
C GLN A 238 -27.68 4.64 -8.23
N LYS A 239 -27.49 4.50 -6.93
CA LYS A 239 -27.96 5.47 -5.94
C LYS A 239 -26.78 6.22 -5.36
N PRO A 240 -26.71 7.55 -5.47
CA PRO A 240 -25.58 8.31 -4.93
C PRO A 240 -25.45 8.18 -3.41
N ASP A 241 -26.55 7.97 -2.70
CA ASP A 241 -26.59 7.77 -1.25
C ASP A 241 -26.13 6.37 -0.79
N TRP A 242 -25.69 5.52 -1.70
CA TRP A 242 -25.11 4.20 -1.41
C TRP A 242 -23.58 4.20 -1.31
N HIS A 243 -22.97 5.36 -1.28
CA HIS A 243 -21.54 5.57 -1.14
C HIS A 243 -21.25 6.63 -0.08
N CYS A 244 -20.07 6.66 0.47
CA CYS A 244 -19.66 7.78 1.34
C CYS A 244 -19.77 9.11 0.57
N ILE A 245 -19.27 9.12 -0.68
CA ILE A 245 -19.45 10.22 -1.63
C ILE A 245 -19.98 9.63 -2.93
N GLY A 246 -21.21 10.00 -3.29
CA GLY A 246 -21.81 9.59 -4.55
C GLY A 246 -22.03 10.80 -5.44
N ALA A 247 -21.38 10.82 -6.62
CA ALA A 247 -21.52 11.88 -7.61
C ALA A 247 -22.11 11.33 -8.90
N ILE A 248 -23.19 11.94 -9.36
CA ILE A 248 -23.83 11.61 -10.65
C ILE A 248 -24.07 12.90 -11.41
N GLU A 249 -23.50 13.01 -12.61
CA GLU A 249 -23.57 14.19 -13.47
C GLU A 249 -23.20 15.50 -12.74
N ALA A 250 -22.26 15.41 -11.78
CA ALA A 250 -21.75 16.54 -11.02
C ALA A 250 -20.55 17.19 -11.73
N ARG A 251 -20.40 18.51 -11.57
CA ARG A 251 -19.37 19.29 -12.26
C ARG A 251 -18.72 20.33 -11.34
N ASN A 252 -17.41 20.52 -11.49
CA ASN A 252 -16.65 21.53 -10.76
C ASN A 252 -16.88 21.46 -9.24
N VAL A 253 -16.38 20.40 -8.61
CA VAL A 253 -16.54 20.11 -7.19
C VAL A 253 -15.18 20.11 -6.49
N GLU A 254 -15.07 20.84 -5.40
CA GLU A 254 -13.89 20.90 -4.54
C GLU A 254 -14.19 20.21 -3.21
N ILE A 255 -13.35 19.25 -2.81
CA ILE A 255 -13.47 18.54 -1.52
C ILE A 255 -12.11 18.59 -0.83
N ASP A 256 -12.01 19.30 0.29
CA ASP A 256 -10.77 19.47 1.04
C ASP A 256 -10.92 19.02 2.50
N GLY A 257 -10.09 18.09 2.92
CA GLY A 257 -9.89 17.70 4.31
C GLY A 257 -10.86 16.67 4.87
N LEU A 258 -11.76 16.15 4.05
CA LEU A 258 -12.81 15.22 4.48
C LEU A 258 -12.27 13.84 4.83
N THR A 259 -12.84 13.22 5.88
CA THR A 259 -12.61 11.81 6.20
C THR A 259 -13.87 11.00 5.91
N CYS A 260 -13.74 9.94 5.11
CA CYS A 260 -14.75 8.93 4.83
C CYS A 260 -14.45 7.64 5.58
N ILE A 261 -15.34 7.21 6.47
CA ILE A 261 -15.34 5.88 7.06
C ILE A 261 -16.42 5.05 6.37
N VAL A 262 -16.03 3.94 5.74
CA VAL A 262 -16.96 3.08 5.00
C VAL A 262 -17.05 1.72 5.68
N ARG A 263 -18.19 1.43 6.30
CA ARG A 263 -18.45 0.20 7.07
C ARG A 263 -19.29 -0.83 6.31
N SER A 264 -19.81 -0.42 5.17
CA SER A 264 -20.59 -1.29 4.30
C SER A 264 -19.71 -1.92 3.20
N ARG A 265 -20.26 -2.88 2.50
CA ARG A 265 -19.63 -3.56 1.37
C ARG A 265 -19.96 -2.83 0.06
N THR A 266 -19.58 -1.57 -0.06
CA THR A 266 -19.85 -0.74 -1.25
C THR A 266 -18.60 0.05 -1.61
N TRP A 267 -18.49 0.51 -2.83
CA TRP A 267 -17.47 1.47 -3.24
C TRP A 267 -17.51 2.72 -2.36
N SER A 268 -16.36 3.22 -1.96
CA SER A 268 -16.31 4.35 -1.03
C SER A 268 -16.73 5.65 -1.70
N ILE A 269 -16.21 5.89 -2.90
CA ILE A 269 -16.50 7.09 -3.70
C ILE A 269 -16.85 6.66 -5.11
N GLN A 270 -18.04 7.06 -5.56
CA GLN A 270 -18.48 6.80 -6.92
C GLN A 270 -18.65 8.12 -7.67
N MET A 271 -18.05 8.21 -8.86
CA MET A 271 -18.22 9.34 -9.78
C MET A 271 -18.76 8.83 -11.11
N LYS A 272 -20.04 9.13 -11.39
CA LYS A 272 -20.70 8.74 -12.63
C LYS A 272 -20.93 9.96 -13.50
N ASP A 273 -20.43 9.94 -14.74
CA ASP A 273 -20.57 11.02 -15.71
C ASP A 273 -20.24 12.41 -15.14
N SER A 274 -19.28 12.43 -14.23
CA SER A 274 -18.92 13.59 -13.43
C SER A 274 -17.54 14.11 -13.80
N THR A 275 -17.36 15.44 -13.80
CA THR A 275 -16.10 16.05 -14.25
C THR A 275 -15.69 17.26 -13.42
N GLY A 276 -14.39 17.58 -13.43
CA GLY A 276 -13.87 18.77 -12.78
C GLY A 276 -13.84 18.65 -11.26
N PHE A 277 -13.41 17.49 -10.74
CA PHE A 277 -13.26 17.27 -9.31
C PHE A 277 -11.84 17.61 -8.85
N ASP A 278 -11.75 18.34 -7.75
CA ASP A 278 -10.52 18.60 -7.02
C ASP A 278 -10.67 18.06 -5.59
N PHE A 279 -9.97 16.97 -5.29
CA PHE A 279 -9.87 16.38 -3.96
C PHE A 279 -8.51 16.71 -3.36
N ASP A 280 -8.49 17.40 -2.23
CA ASP A 280 -7.27 17.63 -1.47
C ASP A 280 -7.44 17.10 -0.04
N ASP A 281 -6.39 16.50 0.51
CA ASP A 281 -6.34 15.95 1.87
C ASP A 281 -7.54 15.03 2.25
N LEU A 282 -8.04 14.30 1.27
CA LEU A 282 -9.11 13.32 1.44
C LEU A 282 -8.57 12.08 2.18
N ARG A 283 -9.36 11.54 3.11
CA ARG A 283 -9.04 10.31 3.84
C ARG A 283 -10.17 9.31 3.71
N VAL A 284 -9.89 8.16 3.13
CA VAL A 284 -10.85 7.06 2.99
C VAL A 284 -10.36 5.87 3.79
N ILE A 285 -11.19 5.40 4.71
CA ILE A 285 -10.96 4.19 5.48
C ILE A 285 -12.09 3.23 5.17
N GLY A 286 -11.86 2.38 4.18
CA GLY A 286 -12.68 1.23 3.90
C GLY A 286 -12.17 0.07 4.74
N GLY A 287 -13.03 -0.59 5.49
CA GLY A 287 -12.50 -1.40 6.56
C GLY A 287 -13.09 -2.79 6.71
N ASN A 288 -13.75 -3.34 5.72
CA ASN A 288 -14.18 -4.72 5.91
C ASN A 288 -13.19 -5.68 5.22
N PRO A 289 -12.27 -6.27 5.98
CA PRO A 289 -11.28 -7.19 5.44
C PRO A 289 -11.94 -8.32 4.66
N GLY A 290 -11.40 -8.64 3.48
CA GLY A 290 -11.89 -9.71 2.65
C GLY A 290 -13.21 -9.43 1.93
N ASN A 291 -13.77 -8.23 2.02
CA ASN A 291 -14.90 -7.83 1.22
C ASN A 291 -14.44 -7.31 -0.14
N ALA A 292 -14.59 -8.11 -1.15
CA ALA A 292 -14.68 -7.63 -2.51
C ALA A 292 -15.77 -6.55 -2.61
N ASN A 293 -15.61 -5.59 -3.53
CA ASN A 293 -16.47 -4.44 -3.77
C ASN A 293 -16.43 -3.32 -2.71
N GLN A 294 -15.35 -3.21 -1.94
CA GLN A 294 -15.12 -2.01 -1.14
C GLN A 294 -13.91 -1.26 -1.72
N ASP A 295 -14.15 -0.68 -2.88
CA ASP A 295 -13.17 0.09 -3.64
C ASP A 295 -12.97 1.48 -3.02
N GLY A 296 -11.87 2.13 -3.36
CA GLY A 296 -11.59 3.48 -2.91
C GLY A 296 -12.34 4.53 -3.72
N MET A 297 -11.99 4.69 -4.99
CA MET A 297 -12.58 5.66 -5.90
C MET A 297 -12.89 5.02 -7.25
N ASP A 298 -14.12 5.16 -7.71
CA ASP A 298 -14.65 4.58 -8.96
C ASP A 298 -15.16 5.63 -9.92
N TRP A 299 -14.63 5.62 -11.15
CA TRP A 299 -15.05 6.46 -12.26
C TRP A 299 -15.89 5.67 -13.25
N LEU A 300 -17.16 6.04 -13.37
CA LEU A 300 -18.11 5.45 -14.31
C LEU A 300 -18.44 6.44 -15.43
N GLY A 301 -17.40 6.92 -16.10
CA GLY A 301 -17.46 7.99 -17.09
C GLY A 301 -17.14 9.36 -16.53
N GLY A 302 -16.70 10.26 -17.38
CA GLY A 302 -16.26 11.60 -17.03
C GLY A 302 -14.75 11.68 -16.80
N GLY A 303 -14.32 12.37 -15.75
CA GLY A 303 -12.90 12.57 -15.46
C GLY A 303 -12.57 14.02 -15.14
N ASP A 304 -11.47 14.56 -15.72
CA ASP A 304 -10.93 15.87 -15.35
C ASP A 304 -10.83 16.00 -13.80
N THR A 305 -10.28 14.96 -13.18
CA THR A 305 -10.22 14.81 -11.73
C THR A 305 -8.79 14.93 -11.24
N LYS A 306 -8.59 15.73 -10.22
CA LYS A 306 -7.35 15.81 -9.47
C LYS A 306 -7.57 15.29 -8.05
N VAL A 307 -6.67 14.44 -7.58
CA VAL A 307 -6.62 13.94 -6.21
C VAL A 307 -5.23 14.21 -5.66
N SER A 308 -5.15 15.05 -4.64
CA SER A 308 -3.88 15.42 -4.02
C SER A 308 -3.91 15.12 -2.52
N ASN A 309 -2.75 14.73 -1.98
CA ASN A 309 -2.59 14.51 -0.54
C ASN A 309 -3.64 13.55 0.06
N ALA A 310 -4.12 12.55 -0.69
CA ALA A 310 -5.11 11.61 -0.19
C ALA A 310 -4.48 10.48 0.61
N PHE A 311 -5.24 9.92 1.54
CA PHE A 311 -4.99 8.62 2.16
C PHE A 311 -6.16 7.71 1.84
N ILE A 312 -5.92 6.63 1.12
CA ILE A 312 -6.98 5.71 0.75
C ILE A 312 -6.60 4.29 1.19
N ARG A 313 -7.39 3.75 2.10
CA ARG A 313 -7.39 2.34 2.47
C ARG A 313 -8.69 1.69 2.01
N SER A 314 -8.60 0.83 1.01
CA SER A 314 -9.71 0.01 0.53
C SER A 314 -9.53 -1.46 0.89
N SER A 315 -10.54 -2.28 0.71
CA SER A 315 -10.38 -3.73 0.74
C SER A 315 -10.33 -4.34 -0.67
N ASP A 316 -10.83 -3.64 -1.67
CA ASP A 316 -10.75 -3.98 -3.09
C ASP A 316 -9.92 -2.91 -3.83
N ASP A 317 -10.15 -2.66 -5.12
CA ASP A 317 -9.37 -1.73 -5.93
C ASP A 317 -9.34 -0.31 -5.30
N VAL A 318 -8.17 0.35 -5.33
CA VAL A 318 -8.04 1.69 -4.73
C VAL A 318 -8.57 2.76 -5.68
N LEU A 319 -8.18 2.69 -6.95
CA LEU A 319 -8.54 3.62 -8.02
C LEU A 319 -9.04 2.81 -9.21
N ALA A 320 -10.34 2.86 -9.49
CA ALA A 320 -10.95 2.02 -10.50
C ALA A 320 -11.63 2.83 -11.60
N MET A 321 -11.14 2.69 -12.84
CA MET A 321 -11.81 3.19 -14.03
C MET A 321 -12.80 2.12 -14.50
N GLN A 322 -14.05 2.31 -14.19
CA GLN A 322 -15.10 1.30 -14.39
C GLN A 322 -15.87 1.50 -15.68
N GLY A 323 -15.96 2.71 -16.20
CA GLY A 323 -16.77 3.03 -17.36
C GLY A 323 -18.25 2.63 -17.17
N ASN A 324 -18.83 1.98 -18.16
CA ASN A 324 -20.19 1.46 -18.06
C ASN A 324 -20.20 0.03 -17.51
N TRP A 325 -21.13 -0.27 -16.64
CA TRP A 325 -21.38 -1.64 -16.18
C TRP A 325 -22.75 -2.13 -16.68
N ASP A 326 -22.76 -3.21 -17.45
CA ASP A 326 -23.98 -3.78 -18.04
C ASP A 326 -24.99 -4.31 -17.00
N GLY A 327 -24.62 -4.37 -15.72
CA GLY A 327 -25.51 -4.75 -14.62
C GLY A 327 -26.51 -3.68 -14.16
N TYR A 328 -26.41 -2.45 -14.65
CA TYR A 328 -27.36 -1.40 -14.29
C TYR A 328 -28.71 -1.58 -14.98
N LYS A 329 -29.76 -1.73 -14.20
CA LYS A 329 -31.12 -1.94 -14.72
C LYS A 329 -31.92 -0.66 -14.95
N ASP A 330 -31.39 0.50 -14.55
CA ASP A 330 -32.07 1.78 -14.72
C ASP A 330 -31.73 2.39 -16.09
N ALA A 331 -32.74 2.51 -16.98
CA ALA A 331 -32.54 2.96 -18.34
C ALA A 331 -31.96 4.39 -18.45
N ASP A 332 -32.19 5.27 -17.48
CA ASP A 332 -31.62 6.62 -17.48
C ASP A 332 -30.15 6.66 -17.05
N LEU A 333 -29.69 5.59 -16.35
CA LEU A 333 -28.32 5.41 -15.90
C LEU A 333 -27.53 4.47 -16.82
N LEU A 334 -28.19 3.77 -17.75
CA LEU A 334 -27.67 2.75 -18.65
C LEU A 334 -27.19 3.27 -20.01
N ARG A 335 -26.84 4.54 -20.11
CA ARG A 335 -26.24 5.01 -21.37
C ARG A 335 -24.97 4.24 -21.65
N PRO A 336 -24.72 3.82 -22.91
CA PRO A 336 -23.53 3.10 -23.29
C PRO A 336 -22.27 3.81 -22.82
N GLY A 337 -21.27 3.05 -22.47
CA GLY A 337 -20.01 3.42 -21.87
C GLY A 337 -19.57 4.84 -22.03
N HIS A 338 -19.39 5.50 -20.90
CA HIS A 338 -18.85 6.83 -20.86
C HIS A 338 -17.36 6.74 -20.69
N ASP A 339 -16.63 7.44 -21.55
CA ASP A 339 -15.17 7.49 -21.48
C ASP A 339 -14.72 8.10 -20.17
N VAL A 340 -13.59 7.60 -19.65
CA VAL A 340 -12.92 8.12 -18.46
C VAL A 340 -11.60 8.76 -18.90
N ALA A 341 -11.38 10.04 -18.56
CA ALA A 341 -10.16 10.70 -19.01
C ALA A 341 -9.64 11.76 -18.03
N ASN A 342 -8.34 12.05 -18.15
CA ASN A 342 -7.66 13.14 -17.45
C ASN A 342 -7.78 13.03 -15.91
N ILE A 343 -7.26 11.95 -15.36
CA ILE A 343 -7.21 11.73 -13.92
C ILE A 343 -5.77 11.88 -13.46
N VAL A 344 -5.54 12.71 -12.46
CA VAL A 344 -4.24 12.87 -11.80
C VAL A 344 -4.39 12.58 -10.32
N VAL A 345 -3.61 11.63 -9.81
CA VAL A 345 -3.48 11.32 -8.39
C VAL A 345 -2.04 11.56 -7.97
N GLU A 346 -1.82 12.40 -6.96
CA GLU A 346 -0.48 12.81 -6.56
C GLU A 346 -0.34 12.97 -5.04
N HIS A 347 0.89 12.84 -4.51
CA HIS A 347 1.23 13.05 -3.09
C HIS A 347 0.36 12.25 -2.12
N SER A 348 0.00 11.02 -2.49
CA SER A 348 -1.02 10.24 -1.78
C SER A 348 -0.46 8.95 -1.22
N GLU A 349 -1.03 8.48 -0.11
CA GLU A 349 -0.76 7.18 0.51
C GLU A 349 -1.90 6.22 0.17
N LEU A 350 -1.59 5.19 -0.61
CA LEU A 350 -2.55 4.26 -1.17
C LEU A 350 -2.36 2.84 -0.65
N SER A 351 -3.44 2.16 -0.34
CA SER A 351 -3.40 0.82 0.24
C SER A 351 -4.68 0.03 -0.04
N THR A 352 -4.53 -1.24 -0.39
CA THR A 352 -5.63 -2.20 -0.51
C THR A 352 -5.36 -3.47 0.27
N SER A 353 -6.41 -4.21 0.61
CA SER A 353 -6.27 -5.52 1.27
C SER A 353 -6.03 -6.64 0.30
N ILE A 354 -6.77 -6.70 -0.80
CA ILE A 354 -6.82 -7.90 -1.66
C ILE A 354 -6.76 -7.61 -3.16
N SER A 355 -6.69 -6.35 -3.62
CA SER A 355 -6.85 -6.04 -5.04
C SER A 355 -5.76 -5.11 -5.59
N ASN A 356 -6.04 -4.37 -6.65
CA ASN A 356 -5.07 -3.52 -7.33
C ASN A 356 -5.04 -2.10 -6.75
N ILE A 357 -3.94 -1.42 -6.91
CA ILE A 357 -3.91 0.02 -6.66
C ILE A 357 -4.65 0.75 -7.78
N VAL A 358 -4.43 0.37 -9.02
CA VAL A 358 -5.14 0.92 -10.18
C VAL A 358 -5.78 -0.20 -10.96
N ARG A 359 -7.07 -0.06 -11.25
CA ARG A 359 -7.84 -1.00 -12.05
C ARG A 359 -8.48 -0.32 -13.24
N SER A 360 -8.44 -0.96 -14.41
CA SER A 360 -9.17 -0.54 -15.60
C SER A 360 -9.43 -1.74 -16.53
N ALA A 361 -10.17 -1.52 -17.62
CA ALA A 361 -10.46 -2.55 -18.61
C ALA A 361 -11.09 -3.81 -18.01
N TRP A 362 -12.20 -3.64 -17.28
CA TRP A 362 -12.92 -4.78 -16.67
C TRP A 362 -13.65 -5.61 -17.71
N PRO A 363 -13.78 -6.94 -17.55
CA PRO A 363 -14.57 -7.79 -18.42
C PRO A 363 -16.00 -7.27 -18.64
N GLN A 364 -16.52 -7.38 -19.89
CA GLN A 364 -17.87 -7.00 -20.27
C GLN A 364 -18.18 -5.49 -20.24
N LYS A 365 -17.15 -4.65 -20.15
CA LYS A 365 -17.36 -3.19 -20.17
C LYS A 365 -16.82 -2.59 -21.45
N THR A 366 -17.62 -1.72 -22.05
CA THR A 366 -17.26 -0.99 -23.26
C THR A 366 -17.07 0.48 -22.93
N PHE A 367 -15.83 0.94 -22.83
CA PHE A 367 -15.49 2.35 -22.62
C PHE A 367 -14.01 2.58 -22.98
N ASN A 368 -13.67 3.83 -23.24
CA ASN A 368 -12.28 4.22 -23.38
C ASN A 368 -11.78 4.86 -22.07
N SER A 369 -10.52 4.63 -21.76
CA SER A 369 -9.87 5.35 -20.66
C SER A 369 -8.50 5.86 -21.10
N ARG A 370 -8.19 7.13 -20.77
CA ARG A 370 -6.95 7.76 -21.22
C ARG A 370 -6.47 8.86 -20.29
N ASN A 371 -5.19 9.15 -20.37
CA ASN A 371 -4.56 10.23 -19.61
C ASN A 371 -4.75 10.05 -18.09
N PHE A 372 -4.36 8.89 -17.60
CA PHE A 372 -4.28 8.62 -16.16
C PHE A 372 -2.85 8.84 -15.68
N THR A 373 -2.67 9.56 -14.58
CA THR A 373 -1.36 9.76 -13.93
C THR A 373 -1.46 9.50 -12.44
N LEU A 374 -0.62 8.61 -11.93
CA LEU A 374 -0.34 8.42 -10.51
C LEU A 374 1.12 8.77 -10.26
N ARG A 375 1.37 9.80 -9.44
CA ARG A 375 2.74 10.26 -9.21
C ARG A 375 3.02 10.72 -7.79
N ASP A 376 4.33 10.81 -7.45
CA ASP A 376 4.82 11.38 -6.20
C ASP A 376 4.11 10.78 -4.96
N SER A 377 3.85 9.47 -4.97
CA SER A 377 2.95 8.82 -4.02
C SER A 377 3.54 7.56 -3.41
N ASP A 378 3.02 7.15 -2.26
CA ASP A 378 3.44 5.96 -1.54
C ASP A 378 2.38 4.85 -1.64
N ILE A 379 2.78 3.70 -2.10
CA ILE A 379 1.96 2.49 -2.10
C ILE A 379 2.30 1.69 -0.84
N LEU A 380 1.49 1.86 0.20
CA LEU A 380 1.74 1.24 1.50
C LEU A 380 1.55 -0.28 1.42
N HIS A 381 0.54 -0.70 0.65
CA HIS A 381 0.29 -2.09 0.34
C HIS A 381 -0.51 -2.21 -0.97
N GLY A 382 0.04 -2.91 -1.93
CA GLY A 382 -0.58 -3.21 -3.21
C GLY A 382 -0.74 -4.69 -3.41
N GLY A 383 -1.93 -5.12 -3.70
CA GLY A 383 -2.37 -6.42 -4.16
C GLY A 383 -1.70 -7.67 -3.61
N ILE A 384 -2.50 -8.65 -3.30
CA ILE A 384 -2.05 -10.02 -3.02
C ILE A 384 -2.74 -10.97 -3.99
N GLY A 385 -2.30 -12.24 -4.06
CA GLY A 385 -3.04 -13.24 -4.82
C GLY A 385 -4.37 -13.57 -4.12
N ALA A 386 -5.47 -13.27 -4.75
CA ALA A 386 -6.81 -13.60 -4.27
C ALA A 386 -7.73 -13.97 -5.43
N CYS A 387 -8.84 -14.66 -5.16
CA CYS A 387 -9.87 -14.96 -6.16
C CYS A 387 -9.35 -15.72 -7.40
N GLY A 388 -8.27 -16.49 -7.26
CA GLY A 388 -7.59 -17.13 -8.40
C GLY A 388 -6.84 -16.16 -9.31
N GLN A 389 -6.65 -14.92 -8.88
CA GLN A 389 -6.01 -13.85 -9.65
C GLN A 389 -4.78 -13.33 -8.93
N THR A 390 -3.87 -12.75 -9.68
CA THR A 390 -2.74 -11.98 -9.16
C THR A 390 -3.07 -10.51 -9.28
N PHE A 391 -2.85 -9.75 -8.22
CA PHE A 391 -3.08 -8.32 -8.18
C PHE A 391 -1.76 -7.56 -8.07
N GLY A 392 -1.76 -6.29 -8.42
CA GLY A 392 -0.56 -5.48 -8.44
C GLY A 392 -0.80 -3.98 -8.35
N LEU A 393 0.21 -3.22 -8.76
CA LEU A 393 0.08 -1.78 -8.92
C LEU A 393 -0.96 -1.45 -10.00
N LEU A 394 -0.94 -2.16 -11.13
CA LEU A 394 -1.91 -2.02 -12.20
C LEU A 394 -2.52 -3.38 -12.56
N GLY A 395 -3.85 -3.46 -12.55
CA GLY A 395 -4.63 -4.57 -13.05
C GLY A 395 -5.54 -4.16 -14.20
N MET A 396 -5.38 -4.79 -15.36
CA MET A 396 -6.21 -4.57 -16.54
C MET A 396 -6.53 -5.93 -17.17
N TRP A 397 -7.78 -6.37 -17.02
CA TRP A 397 -8.25 -7.60 -17.64
C TRP A 397 -9.44 -7.31 -18.52
N GLY A 398 -9.29 -7.44 -19.82
CA GLY A 398 -10.40 -7.51 -20.73
C GLY A 398 -10.81 -8.95 -20.94
N ALA A 399 -12.05 -9.32 -20.63
CA ALA A 399 -12.58 -10.53 -21.17
C ALA A 399 -12.80 -10.37 -22.68
N LYS A 400 -13.04 -11.49 -23.36
CA LYS A 400 -13.31 -11.58 -24.81
C LYS A 400 -14.32 -10.56 -25.35
N ASP A 401 -15.20 -10.04 -24.51
CA ASP A 401 -16.30 -9.14 -24.87
C ASP A 401 -16.06 -7.69 -24.42
N ALA A 402 -14.92 -7.37 -23.79
CA ALA A 402 -14.60 -5.99 -23.47
C ALA A 402 -14.18 -5.24 -24.74
N SER A 403 -14.71 -4.06 -24.94
CA SER A 403 -14.34 -3.18 -26.04
C SER A 403 -14.03 -1.78 -25.54
N GLY A 404 -13.05 -1.12 -26.11
CA GLY A 404 -12.60 0.22 -25.76
C GLY A 404 -11.08 0.34 -25.86
N ASP A 405 -10.57 1.52 -25.92
CA ASP A 405 -9.14 1.84 -25.99
C ASP A 405 -8.69 2.39 -24.63
N HIS A 406 -7.63 1.81 -24.07
CA HIS A 406 -7.07 2.22 -22.80
C HIS A 406 -5.61 2.63 -23.01
N SER A 407 -5.31 3.92 -22.81
CA SER A 407 -4.02 4.46 -23.22
C SER A 407 -3.52 5.63 -22.38
N HIS A 408 -2.21 5.91 -22.48
CA HIS A 408 -1.55 7.04 -21.82
C HIS A 408 -1.67 6.96 -20.29
N TYR A 409 -1.25 5.84 -19.72
CA TYR A 409 -1.15 5.68 -18.28
C TYR A 409 0.28 5.94 -17.82
N THR A 410 0.45 6.85 -16.87
CA THR A 410 1.76 7.20 -16.31
C THR A 410 1.78 6.93 -14.81
N PHE A 411 2.77 6.18 -14.39
CA PHE A 411 3.12 5.92 -13.00
C PHE A 411 4.51 6.49 -12.76
N GLU A 412 4.64 7.47 -11.87
CA GLU A 412 5.88 8.23 -11.75
C GLU A 412 6.21 8.54 -10.28
N ASN A 413 7.49 8.35 -9.90
CA ASN A 413 8.01 8.66 -8.57
C ASN A 413 7.19 7.96 -7.46
N LEU A 414 7.05 6.64 -7.53
CA LEU A 414 6.30 5.86 -6.57
C LEU A 414 7.22 5.03 -5.68
N THR A 415 7.01 5.09 -4.36
CA THR A 415 7.58 4.10 -3.45
C THR A 415 6.57 2.97 -3.21
N LEU A 416 7.06 1.73 -3.24
CA LEU A 416 6.26 0.55 -2.93
C LEU A 416 6.80 -0.07 -1.64
N ASP A 417 6.04 0.02 -0.56
CA ASP A 417 6.43 -0.58 0.71
C ASP A 417 6.19 -2.09 0.71
N ASN A 418 4.95 -2.49 0.53
CA ASN A 418 4.56 -3.90 0.38
C ASN A 418 3.90 -4.10 -0.98
N TRP A 419 4.37 -5.07 -1.75
CA TRP A 419 3.88 -5.33 -3.08
C TRP A 419 3.94 -6.82 -3.45
N TYR A 420 3.11 -7.24 -4.39
CA TYR A 420 3.00 -8.63 -4.80
C TYR A 420 3.43 -8.83 -6.25
N SER A 421 2.85 -8.06 -7.17
CA SER A 421 3.30 -7.94 -8.56
C SER A 421 3.20 -6.48 -9.03
N LEU A 422 3.81 -6.16 -10.18
CA LEU A 422 3.75 -4.80 -10.70
C LEU A 422 2.55 -4.62 -11.63
N VAL A 423 2.43 -5.45 -12.66
CA VAL A 423 1.37 -5.33 -13.66
C VAL A 423 0.73 -6.66 -13.99
N GLN A 424 -0.58 -6.63 -14.18
CA GLN A 424 -1.39 -7.71 -14.71
C GLN A 424 -2.22 -7.15 -15.86
N MET A 425 -1.72 -7.28 -17.09
CA MET A 425 -2.35 -6.73 -18.30
C MET A 425 -2.71 -7.87 -19.22
N GLU A 426 -4.00 -8.09 -19.41
CA GLU A 426 -4.51 -9.14 -20.28
C GLU A 426 -5.66 -8.60 -21.11
N GLN A 427 -5.51 -8.56 -22.43
CA GLN A 427 -6.51 -8.04 -23.33
C GLN A 427 -6.53 -8.77 -24.67
N GLU A 428 -7.67 -9.33 -25.05
CA GLU A 428 -7.86 -9.91 -26.38
C GLU A 428 -8.30 -8.84 -27.40
N HIS A 429 -9.19 -7.95 -27.04
CA HIS A 429 -9.66 -6.76 -27.78
C HIS A 429 -10.31 -5.80 -26.78
N PRO A 430 -10.05 -4.56 -26.82
CA PRO A 430 -9.23 -3.68 -27.64
C PRO A 430 -7.84 -3.43 -27.10
N ALA A 431 -7.12 -2.52 -27.74
CA ALA A 431 -5.72 -2.22 -27.47
C ALA A 431 -5.47 -1.58 -26.10
N LEU A 432 -4.49 -2.10 -25.38
CA LEU A 432 -3.84 -1.43 -24.28
C LEU A 432 -2.52 -0.85 -24.78
N HIS A 433 -2.36 0.48 -24.72
CA HIS A 433 -1.12 1.06 -25.27
C HIS A 433 -0.64 2.31 -24.53
N GLU A 434 0.68 2.53 -24.56
CA GLU A 434 1.35 3.69 -23.97
C GLU A 434 1.23 3.75 -22.44
N PHE A 435 1.82 2.74 -21.79
CA PHE A 435 1.95 2.66 -20.32
C PHE A 435 3.39 2.94 -19.93
N THR A 436 3.59 3.92 -19.06
CA THR A 436 4.91 4.31 -18.57
C THR A 436 5.00 4.14 -17.06
N PHE A 437 6.02 3.40 -16.62
CA PHE A 437 6.40 3.26 -15.22
C PHE A 437 7.78 3.89 -15.07
N HIS A 438 7.83 5.08 -14.47
CA HIS A 438 9.04 5.87 -14.31
C HIS A 438 9.35 6.11 -12.84
N ASN A 439 10.59 5.81 -12.40
CA ASN A 439 10.99 5.95 -11.00
C ASN A 439 10.04 5.19 -10.05
N ILE A 440 9.99 3.88 -10.18
CA ILE A 440 9.24 3.01 -9.28
C ILE A 440 10.22 2.29 -8.35
N TRP A 441 10.12 2.54 -7.06
CA TRP A 441 11.05 2.03 -6.05
C TRP A 441 10.36 1.13 -5.04
N ALA A 442 10.54 -0.19 -5.17
CA ALA A 442 10.12 -1.14 -4.16
C ALA A 442 11.18 -1.22 -3.05
N LEU A 443 10.80 -0.83 -1.83
CA LEU A 443 11.74 -0.53 -0.74
C LEU A 443 12.11 -1.74 0.14
N ASP A 444 11.69 -2.96 -0.21
CA ASP A 444 12.03 -4.13 0.58
C ASP A 444 12.43 -5.33 -0.29
N GLN A 445 11.47 -6.07 -0.77
CA GLN A 445 11.65 -7.39 -1.38
C GLN A 445 11.39 -7.34 -2.90
N PRO A 446 11.90 -8.33 -3.67
CA PRO A 446 11.46 -8.54 -5.03
C PRO A 446 9.96 -8.93 -5.08
N PRO A 447 9.32 -8.89 -6.26
CA PRO A 447 7.93 -9.29 -6.39
C PRO A 447 7.73 -10.74 -5.97
N LEU A 448 6.62 -11.02 -5.29
CA LEU A 448 6.27 -12.38 -4.86
C LEU A 448 5.54 -13.17 -5.95
N ALA A 449 5.06 -12.49 -6.99
CA ALA A 449 4.47 -13.11 -8.17
C ALA A 449 4.94 -12.42 -9.45
N ALA A 450 4.91 -13.17 -10.55
CA ALA A 450 5.25 -12.63 -11.85
C ALA A 450 4.22 -11.59 -12.30
N SER A 451 4.70 -10.56 -12.98
CA SER A 451 3.89 -9.65 -13.77
C SER A 451 3.54 -10.28 -15.11
N THR A 452 2.40 -9.95 -15.69
CA THR A 452 1.97 -10.47 -17.00
C THR A 452 1.55 -9.36 -17.95
N ILE A 453 1.90 -9.52 -19.20
CA ILE A 453 1.44 -8.70 -20.33
C ILE A 453 1.02 -9.66 -21.44
N THR A 454 -0.28 -9.73 -21.75
CA THR A 454 -0.82 -10.75 -22.67
C THR A 454 -1.83 -10.12 -23.62
N GLY A 455 -1.77 -10.52 -24.91
CA GLY A 455 -2.74 -10.14 -25.92
C GLY A 455 -2.43 -8.83 -26.63
N ASP A 456 -3.42 -8.01 -26.94
CA ASP A 456 -3.23 -6.75 -27.69
C ASP A 456 -2.76 -5.62 -26.76
N VAL A 457 -1.50 -5.69 -26.36
CA VAL A 457 -0.83 -4.74 -25.47
C VAL A 457 0.45 -4.22 -26.13
N ALA A 458 0.63 -2.91 -26.15
CA ALA A 458 1.78 -2.27 -26.79
C ALA A 458 2.30 -1.04 -26.01
N GLY A 459 3.56 -0.66 -26.25
CA GLY A 459 4.13 0.58 -25.74
C GLY A 459 4.31 0.62 -24.23
N VAL A 460 4.48 -0.52 -23.56
CA VAL A 460 4.78 -0.59 -22.13
C VAL A 460 6.25 -0.26 -21.89
N THR A 461 6.53 0.68 -21.02
CA THR A 461 7.89 1.16 -20.72
C THR A 461 8.14 1.11 -19.21
N PHE A 462 9.20 0.44 -18.81
CA PHE A 462 9.72 0.41 -17.43
C PHE A 462 11.04 1.20 -17.39
N ASP A 463 10.95 2.45 -16.94
CA ASP A 463 12.08 3.37 -16.85
C ASP A 463 12.44 3.63 -15.39
N ASN A 464 13.66 3.21 -14.99
CA ASN A 464 14.12 3.27 -13.60
C ASN A 464 13.20 2.57 -12.59
N VAL A 465 12.75 1.37 -12.92
CA VAL A 465 12.06 0.49 -11.96
C VAL A 465 13.10 -0.28 -11.15
N LYS A 466 12.97 -0.28 -9.83
CA LYS A 466 13.91 -0.94 -8.90
C LYS A 466 13.18 -1.68 -7.79
N TYR A 467 13.74 -2.79 -7.37
CA TYR A 467 13.39 -3.42 -6.09
C TYR A 467 14.66 -3.65 -5.26
N GLY A 468 14.65 -3.14 -4.03
CA GLY A 468 15.85 -3.07 -3.22
C GLY A 468 16.94 -2.27 -3.93
N GLN A 469 18.02 -2.93 -4.31
CA GLN A 469 19.11 -2.35 -5.11
C GLN A 469 19.11 -2.84 -6.57
N THR A 470 18.26 -3.81 -6.90
CA THR A 470 18.19 -4.39 -8.25
C THR A 470 17.40 -3.48 -9.17
N ARG A 471 18.06 -3.02 -10.22
CA ARG A 471 17.41 -2.28 -11.28
C ARG A 471 16.87 -3.24 -12.34
N VAL A 472 15.64 -3.01 -12.78
CA VAL A 472 15.02 -3.74 -13.86
C VAL A 472 15.56 -3.22 -15.20
N THR A 473 16.27 -4.07 -15.95
CA THR A 473 16.86 -3.76 -17.25
C THR A 473 16.34 -4.67 -18.36
N GLY A 474 15.49 -5.62 -18.01
CA GLY A 474 14.86 -6.57 -18.93
C GLY A 474 13.88 -7.49 -18.20
N ASP A 475 13.18 -8.31 -18.97
CA ASP A 475 12.16 -9.24 -18.47
C ASP A 475 12.68 -10.21 -17.41
N ALA A 476 13.99 -10.51 -17.44
CA ALA A 476 14.61 -11.43 -16.50
C ALA A 476 14.80 -10.83 -15.10
N ASP A 477 14.96 -9.51 -15.01
CA ASP A 477 15.13 -8.81 -13.72
C ASP A 477 13.80 -8.62 -13.02
N LEU A 478 12.74 -8.33 -13.79
CA LEU A 478 11.36 -8.36 -13.32
C LEU A 478 10.77 -9.69 -13.78
N PRO A 479 10.27 -10.56 -12.90
CA PRO A 479 9.54 -11.73 -13.35
C PRO A 479 8.34 -11.30 -14.19
N LEU A 480 8.53 -11.19 -15.51
CA LEU A 480 7.58 -10.66 -16.48
C LEU A 480 7.34 -11.68 -17.58
N ALA A 481 6.10 -12.10 -17.73
CA ALA A 481 5.66 -12.95 -18.82
C ALA A 481 4.97 -12.11 -19.89
N VAL A 482 5.56 -12.02 -21.08
CA VAL A 482 4.98 -11.36 -22.26
C VAL A 482 4.52 -12.43 -23.24
N THR A 483 3.21 -12.54 -23.48
CA THR A 483 2.61 -13.63 -24.26
C THR A 483 1.44 -13.16 -25.14
N GLY A 484 0.85 -14.06 -25.90
CA GLY A 484 -0.40 -13.83 -26.61
C GLY A 484 -0.37 -12.77 -27.73
N GLY A 485 0.83 -12.41 -28.22
CA GLY A 485 0.98 -11.38 -29.24
C GLY A 485 1.29 -9.98 -28.74
N ALA A 486 1.38 -9.79 -27.41
CA ALA A 486 1.79 -8.52 -26.81
C ALA A 486 3.18 -8.09 -27.31
N GLN A 487 3.36 -6.79 -27.48
CA GLN A 487 4.67 -6.25 -27.83
C GLN A 487 5.63 -6.33 -26.64
N PRO A 488 6.94 -6.59 -26.88
CA PRO A 488 7.93 -6.55 -25.80
C PRO A 488 7.94 -5.22 -25.06
N ALA A 489 8.08 -5.28 -23.74
CA ALA A 489 8.27 -4.10 -22.93
C ALA A 489 9.60 -3.39 -23.25
N ARG A 490 9.69 -2.10 -22.97
CA ARG A 490 10.89 -1.28 -23.16
C ARG A 490 11.53 -1.01 -21.81
N PHE A 491 12.87 -1.09 -21.79
CA PHE A 491 13.70 -0.82 -20.61
C PHE A 491 14.77 0.21 -20.97
N PRO A 492 14.45 1.52 -20.95
CA PRO A 492 15.42 2.58 -21.25
C PRO A 492 16.63 2.55 -20.33
N ALA A 493 17.78 3.04 -20.85
CA ALA A 493 18.93 3.29 -20.01
C ALA A 493 18.62 4.39 -18.97
N ALA A 494 19.14 4.24 -17.75
CA ALA A 494 18.89 5.21 -16.70
C ALA A 494 19.44 6.59 -17.06
N HIS A 495 18.65 7.57 -16.73
CA HIS A 495 19.01 8.98 -16.72
C HIS A 495 18.75 9.55 -15.33
N GLY A 496 19.63 10.45 -14.84
CA GLY A 496 19.47 11.08 -13.53
C GLY A 496 20.37 10.49 -12.43
N PRO A 497 20.07 10.71 -11.17
CA PRO A 497 20.84 10.17 -10.07
C PRO A 497 20.72 8.64 -10.03
N LEU A 498 21.70 8.00 -9.42
CA LEU A 498 21.69 6.57 -9.17
C LEU A 498 21.95 6.32 -7.69
N ALA A 499 21.07 5.61 -7.02
CA ALA A 499 21.26 5.10 -5.67
C ALA A 499 21.68 3.63 -5.74
N ALA A 500 22.84 3.32 -5.20
CA ALA A 500 23.33 1.96 -4.98
C ALA A 500 24.38 2.00 -3.86
N PHE A 501 24.43 0.99 -3.03
CA PHE A 501 25.38 0.94 -1.92
C PHE A 501 25.87 -0.47 -1.61
N THR A 502 26.97 -0.53 -0.89
CA THR A 502 27.52 -1.77 -0.35
C THR A 502 27.57 -1.71 1.18
N VAL A 503 27.46 -2.87 1.79
CA VAL A 503 27.65 -3.10 3.22
C VAL A 503 28.93 -3.90 3.38
N GLU A 504 29.92 -3.37 4.09
CA GLU A 504 31.25 -4.00 4.19
C GLU A 504 31.26 -5.21 5.12
N THR A 505 30.30 -5.30 6.03
CA THR A 505 30.24 -6.38 7.04
C THR A 505 29.07 -7.31 6.71
N PRO A 506 29.29 -8.53 6.22
CA PRO A 506 28.24 -9.47 5.86
C PRO A 506 27.46 -10.01 7.07
N ILE A 507 28.08 -10.01 8.26
CA ILE A 507 27.47 -10.41 9.52
C ILE A 507 27.44 -9.20 10.43
N VAL A 508 26.25 -8.75 10.80
CA VAL A 508 26.04 -7.58 11.66
C VAL A 508 25.70 -8.03 13.07
N ALA A 509 26.52 -7.59 14.03
CA ALA A 509 26.21 -7.74 15.44
C ALA A 509 25.64 -6.41 15.99
N PRO A 510 24.69 -6.46 16.93
CA PRO A 510 24.19 -5.26 17.59
C PRO A 510 25.32 -4.45 18.23
N ARG A 511 25.22 -3.12 18.16
CA ARG A 511 26.18 -2.14 18.70
C ARG A 511 27.57 -2.14 18.07
N GLU A 512 27.87 -3.07 17.17
CA GLU A 512 29.11 -3.02 16.39
C GLU A 512 29.01 -2.07 15.20
N PRO A 513 30.10 -1.40 14.79
CA PRO A 513 30.07 -0.48 13.68
C PRO A 513 29.93 -1.23 12.36
N VAL A 514 28.97 -0.82 11.55
CA VAL A 514 28.77 -1.29 10.18
C VAL A 514 29.07 -0.14 9.24
N SER A 515 29.91 -0.38 8.24
CA SER A 515 30.26 0.61 7.22
C SER A 515 29.38 0.43 5.98
N PHE A 516 28.85 1.54 5.52
CA PHE A 516 28.05 1.63 4.30
C PHE A 516 28.75 2.57 3.31
N ALA A 517 28.80 2.16 2.04
CA ALA A 517 29.44 2.93 0.99
C ALA A 517 28.54 3.03 -0.25
N ALA A 518 28.23 4.27 -0.66
CA ALA A 518 27.47 4.61 -1.85
C ALA A 518 28.38 4.97 -3.03
N GLU A 519 29.43 4.19 -3.26
CA GLU A 519 30.48 4.50 -4.25
C GLU A 519 29.96 4.43 -5.69
N ALA A 520 29.06 3.49 -5.97
CA ALA A 520 28.39 3.34 -7.27
C ALA A 520 27.30 4.39 -7.50
N SER A 521 26.94 5.17 -6.48
CA SER A 521 25.89 6.18 -6.60
C SER A 521 26.37 7.45 -7.28
N HIS A 522 25.48 8.06 -8.03
CA HIS A 522 25.70 9.35 -8.68
C HIS A 522 24.61 10.36 -8.24
N GLY A 523 25.00 11.42 -7.58
CA GLY A 523 24.09 12.46 -7.10
C GLY A 523 24.85 13.56 -6.37
N ALA A 524 24.12 14.53 -5.83
CA ALA A 524 24.66 15.67 -5.09
C ALA A 524 24.46 15.54 -3.57
N ARG A 525 23.36 14.93 -3.14
CA ARG A 525 23.03 14.65 -1.73
C ARG A 525 22.81 13.17 -1.51
N TYR A 526 23.23 12.68 -0.34
CA TYR A 526 23.11 11.28 0.06
C TYR A 526 22.54 11.29 1.47
N THR A 527 21.37 10.72 1.63
CA THR A 527 20.69 10.57 2.92
C THR A 527 20.41 9.10 3.19
N TRP A 528 20.83 8.64 4.34
CA TRP A 528 20.64 7.27 4.81
C TRP A 528 19.56 7.22 5.88
N LEU A 529 18.65 6.28 5.74
CA LEU A 529 17.69 5.90 6.78
C LEU A 529 18.02 4.49 7.19
N PHE A 530 18.47 4.29 8.44
CA PHE A 530 18.98 2.99 8.88
C PHE A 530 17.91 2.01 9.36
N GLY A 531 16.64 2.39 9.29
CA GLY A 531 15.52 1.56 9.72
C GLY A 531 15.40 1.42 11.25
N ASP A 532 16.23 2.12 12.02
CA ASP A 532 16.16 2.25 13.49
C ASP A 532 15.75 3.64 13.97
N GLY A 533 15.27 4.48 13.02
CA GLY A 533 14.86 5.86 13.27
C GLY A 533 16.01 6.86 13.28
N THR A 534 17.22 6.42 12.98
CA THR A 534 18.39 7.29 12.81
C THR A 534 18.68 7.55 11.34
N GLN A 535 19.38 8.64 11.07
CA GLN A 535 19.75 9.07 9.73
C GLN A 535 21.24 9.36 9.64
N GLY A 536 21.80 9.21 8.46
CA GLY A 536 23.16 9.58 8.12
C GLY A 536 23.24 10.36 6.82
N HIS A 537 24.37 11.04 6.58
CA HIS A 537 24.59 11.83 5.37
C HIS A 537 25.99 11.60 4.80
N GLY A 538 26.11 11.65 3.49
CA GLY A 538 27.37 11.48 2.77
C GLY A 538 27.50 10.14 2.05
N ARG A 539 28.56 10.00 1.24
CA ARG A 539 28.77 8.78 0.42
C ARG A 539 29.25 7.60 1.22
N GLN A 540 29.90 7.81 2.34
CA GLN A 540 30.37 6.78 3.26
C GLN A 540 29.90 7.14 4.66
N VAL A 541 29.32 6.17 5.36
CA VAL A 541 28.80 6.34 6.70
C VAL A 541 29.08 5.10 7.53
N GLN A 542 29.23 5.27 8.84
CA GLN A 542 29.24 4.16 9.79
C GLN A 542 28.01 4.25 10.67
N HIS A 543 27.38 3.10 10.91
CA HIS A 543 26.23 3.02 11.78
C HIS A 543 26.37 1.86 12.78
N ARG A 544 25.68 1.96 13.93
CA ARG A 544 25.58 0.90 14.95
C ARG A 544 24.11 0.62 15.18
N PHE A 545 23.69 -0.57 14.79
CA PHE A 545 22.32 -0.99 15.05
C PHE A 545 22.10 -1.24 16.55
N PRO A 546 20.94 -0.89 17.12
CA PRO A 546 20.61 -1.21 18.49
C PRO A 546 20.50 -2.72 18.70
N ASP A 547 20.37 -3.15 19.95
CA ASP A 547 19.95 -4.51 20.26
C ASP A 547 18.58 -4.79 19.59
N SER A 548 18.31 -6.03 19.29
CA SER A 548 17.16 -6.48 18.52
C SER A 548 15.77 -6.07 19.10
N GLU A 549 15.73 -5.55 20.32
CA GLU A 549 14.49 -5.05 20.93
C GLU A 549 13.90 -3.88 20.15
N GLY A 550 12.67 -4.06 19.68
CA GLY A 550 11.91 -3.01 18.96
C GLY A 550 12.19 -2.92 17.47
N THR A 551 12.76 -3.96 16.85
CA THR A 551 12.86 -4.08 15.40
C THR A 551 11.49 -4.39 14.77
N GLU A 552 11.38 -4.23 13.47
CA GLU A 552 10.21 -4.55 12.67
C GLU A 552 9.78 -6.03 12.82
N LEU A 553 10.76 -6.88 13.09
CA LEU A 553 10.61 -8.30 13.37
C LEU A 553 11.09 -8.59 14.80
N ASP A 554 10.32 -9.39 15.47
CA ASP A 554 10.46 -9.70 16.88
C ASP A 554 11.88 -10.08 17.30
N GLY A 555 12.45 -9.30 18.21
CA GLY A 555 13.70 -9.62 18.88
C GLY A 555 13.67 -10.87 19.75
N LYS A 556 12.54 -11.58 19.90
CA LYS A 556 12.44 -12.83 20.66
C LYS A 556 13.37 -13.92 20.13
N ASN A 557 13.63 -13.92 18.83
CA ASN A 557 14.48 -14.91 18.17
C ASN A 557 15.96 -14.52 18.15
N GLY A 558 16.34 -13.42 18.83
CA GLY A 558 17.73 -12.98 18.92
C GLY A 558 18.30 -12.38 17.65
N ALA A 559 17.47 -12.02 16.68
CA ALA A 559 17.87 -11.34 15.46
C ALA A 559 16.89 -10.23 15.12
N GLY A 560 17.41 -9.09 14.67
CA GLY A 560 16.60 -7.93 14.30
C GLY A 560 16.85 -7.54 12.85
N ARG A 561 15.76 -7.34 12.07
CA ARG A 561 15.83 -6.88 10.69
C ARG A 561 15.67 -5.36 10.63
N PHE A 562 16.55 -4.71 9.91
CA PHE A 562 16.57 -3.28 9.68
C PHE A 562 16.53 -3.01 8.18
N ARG A 563 15.57 -2.24 7.71
CA ARG A 563 15.53 -1.77 6.33
C ARG A 563 16.39 -0.53 6.20
N VAL A 564 17.53 -0.65 5.56
CA VAL A 564 18.41 0.48 5.25
C VAL A 564 18.03 1.04 3.89
N LEU A 565 17.69 2.31 3.85
CA LEU A 565 17.37 3.05 2.63
C LEU A 565 18.47 4.08 2.36
N LEU A 566 18.88 4.17 1.10
CA LEU A 566 19.70 5.27 0.59
C LEU A 566 18.85 6.10 -0.37
N HIS A 567 18.67 7.35 -0.03
CA HIS A 567 18.10 8.39 -0.89
C HIS A 567 19.21 9.21 -1.51
N VAL A 568 19.23 9.31 -2.82
CA VAL A 568 20.19 10.13 -3.58
C VAL A 568 19.43 11.16 -4.38
N GLU A 569 19.85 12.40 -4.26
CA GLU A 569 19.25 13.53 -4.99
C GLU A 569 20.34 14.26 -5.77
N ASP A 570 20.03 14.70 -6.98
CA ASP A 570 20.92 15.52 -7.78
C ASP A 570 20.68 17.04 -7.55
N LYS A 571 21.41 17.90 -8.29
CA LYS A 571 21.27 19.35 -8.18
C LYS A 571 19.99 19.89 -8.79
N ALA A 572 19.33 19.14 -9.64
CA ALA A 572 18.06 19.50 -10.26
C ALA A 572 16.85 19.07 -9.40
N GLY A 573 17.10 18.31 -8.31
CA GLY A 573 16.04 17.78 -7.44
C GLY A 573 15.49 16.45 -7.93
N LEU A 574 16.10 15.83 -8.93
CA LEU A 574 15.76 14.45 -9.30
C LEU A 574 16.29 13.49 -8.24
N GLU A 575 15.54 12.46 -7.94
CA GLU A 575 15.86 11.50 -6.88
C GLU A 575 15.92 10.05 -7.34
N ASP A 576 16.65 9.24 -6.60
CA ASP A 576 16.64 7.78 -6.72
C ASP A 576 16.79 7.13 -5.34
N TRP A 577 16.24 5.95 -5.17
CA TRP A 577 16.24 5.19 -3.92
C TRP A 577 16.87 3.83 -4.11
N ALA A 578 17.57 3.37 -3.08
CA ALA A 578 18.01 1.98 -2.96
C ALA A 578 17.70 1.48 -1.57
N ALA A 579 17.35 0.21 -1.46
CA ALA A 579 17.00 -0.44 -0.20
C ALA A 579 17.72 -1.77 -0.04
N GLN A 580 18.11 -2.08 1.20
CA GLN A 580 18.61 -3.39 1.57
C GLN A 580 18.25 -3.68 3.02
N SER A 581 17.80 -4.90 3.29
CA SER A 581 17.58 -5.37 4.64
C SER A 581 18.85 -5.89 5.26
N ILE A 582 19.09 -5.50 6.51
CA ILE A 582 20.22 -5.90 7.34
C ILE A 582 19.67 -6.67 8.53
N VAL A 583 20.16 -7.87 8.78
CA VAL A 583 19.79 -8.64 9.97
C VAL A 583 20.95 -8.57 10.98
N ALA A 584 20.70 -7.88 12.11
CA ALA A 584 21.62 -7.83 13.23
C ALA A 584 21.36 -9.04 14.15
N VAL A 585 22.40 -9.84 14.38
CA VAL A 585 22.33 -11.11 15.12
C VAL A 585 22.91 -10.93 16.52
N ALA A 586 22.05 -11.00 17.53
CA ALA A 586 22.43 -11.00 18.95
C ALA A 586 22.65 -12.43 19.51
N HIS A 587 21.84 -13.39 19.04
CA HIS A 587 21.93 -14.77 19.44
C HIS A 587 22.07 -15.69 18.24
N TRP A 588 22.97 -16.67 18.37
CA TRP A 588 23.27 -17.65 17.34
C TRP A 588 22.63 -18.99 17.69
N HIS A 589 22.01 -19.62 16.72
CA HIS A 589 21.60 -21.00 16.77
C HIS A 589 22.69 -21.84 16.10
N ASP A 590 23.25 -22.79 16.86
CA ASP A 590 24.25 -23.71 16.35
C ASP A 590 23.61 -24.81 15.51
N ALA A 591 24.33 -25.28 14.50
CA ALA A 591 23.86 -26.38 13.68
C ALA A 591 23.58 -27.64 14.53
N ALA A 592 22.46 -28.30 14.25
CA ALA A 592 22.05 -29.51 14.93
C ALA A 592 23.00 -30.66 14.59
N ALA A 593 23.58 -31.29 15.59
CA ALA A 593 24.28 -32.55 15.41
C ALA A 593 23.25 -33.67 15.18
N SER A 594 23.10 -34.13 13.94
CA SER A 594 22.26 -35.30 13.68
C SER A 594 23.03 -36.58 14.07
N PRO A 595 22.58 -37.36 15.06
CA PRO A 595 23.20 -38.63 15.42
C PRO A 595 22.95 -39.72 14.37
N PHE A 596 22.08 -39.50 13.40
CA PHE A 596 21.68 -40.47 12.39
C PHE A 596 22.02 -39.99 10.97
N PRO A 597 22.28 -40.91 10.05
CA PRO A 597 22.37 -40.58 8.62
C PRO A 597 21.08 -39.89 8.13
N THR A 598 21.25 -38.81 7.36
CA THR A 598 20.13 -38.08 6.78
C THR A 598 19.91 -38.50 5.33
N VAL A 599 18.66 -38.47 4.89
CA VAL A 599 18.24 -38.61 3.50
C VAL A 599 17.62 -37.29 3.03
N ALA A 600 17.63 -37.05 1.71
CA ALA A 600 17.05 -35.84 1.14
C ALA A 600 15.53 -35.78 1.35
N GLY A 601 14.99 -34.56 1.54
CA GLY A 601 13.58 -34.27 1.69
C GLY A 601 13.10 -34.17 3.13
N LEU A 602 11.79 -34.14 3.31
CA LEU A 602 11.11 -33.96 4.60
C LEU A 602 10.18 -35.15 4.87
N ALA A 603 10.01 -35.49 6.14
CA ALA A 603 8.98 -36.43 6.58
C ALA A 603 7.68 -35.69 6.85
N TRP A 604 6.58 -36.11 6.23
CA TRP A 604 5.28 -35.47 6.40
C TRP A 604 4.25 -36.36 7.09
N LYS A 605 3.24 -35.72 7.70
CA LYS A 605 2.09 -36.36 8.32
C LYS A 605 0.82 -35.61 7.97
N ILE A 606 -0.29 -36.37 7.81
CA ILE A 606 -1.64 -35.86 7.56
C ILE A 606 -2.53 -36.12 8.75
N TYR A 607 -3.27 -35.10 9.16
CA TYR A 607 -4.22 -35.11 10.28
C TYR A 607 -5.59 -34.69 9.74
N PRO A 608 -6.49 -35.64 9.42
CA PRO A 608 -7.84 -35.33 8.95
C PRO A 608 -8.65 -34.62 10.03
N GLY A 609 -9.33 -33.55 9.68
CA GLY A 609 -10.16 -32.79 10.60
C GLY A 609 -10.70 -31.51 9.99
N THR A 610 -11.48 -30.79 10.78
CA THR A 610 -12.04 -29.50 10.38
C THR A 610 -11.80 -28.50 11.49
N TRP A 611 -10.95 -27.53 11.22
CA TRP A 611 -10.59 -26.46 12.15
C TRP A 611 -10.79 -25.10 11.47
N THR A 612 -10.95 -24.07 12.27
CA THR A 612 -11.03 -22.66 11.84
C THR A 612 -9.68 -21.92 11.94
N ASP A 613 -8.70 -22.52 12.60
CA ASP A 613 -7.32 -22.06 12.73
C ASP A 613 -6.43 -23.31 12.87
N LEU A 614 -5.12 -23.16 12.67
CA LEU A 614 -4.15 -24.24 12.77
C LEU A 614 -4.21 -24.91 14.17
N PRO A 615 -4.53 -26.21 14.26
CA PRO A 615 -4.65 -26.89 15.55
C PRO A 615 -3.27 -27.16 16.16
N ASP A 616 -3.27 -27.51 17.45
CA ASP A 616 -2.10 -28.06 18.12
C ASP A 616 -1.90 -29.52 17.68
N LEU A 617 -1.09 -29.74 16.65
CA LEU A 617 -0.87 -31.05 16.06
C LEU A 617 -0.22 -32.07 17.02
N ALA A 618 0.33 -31.64 18.16
CA ALA A 618 0.78 -32.56 19.20
C ALA A 618 -0.36 -33.28 19.92
N LYS A 619 -1.59 -32.76 19.81
CA LYS A 619 -2.81 -33.35 20.39
C LYS A 619 -3.67 -34.12 19.39
N GLU A 620 -3.28 -34.09 18.11
CA GLU A 620 -4.03 -34.70 17.02
C GLU A 620 -3.40 -36.04 16.60
N ASN A 621 -4.19 -36.92 16.03
CA ASN A 621 -3.74 -38.20 15.53
C ASN A 621 -3.52 -38.14 14.01
N SER A 622 -2.30 -38.39 13.58
CA SER A 622 -1.99 -38.55 12.16
C SER A 622 -2.51 -39.88 11.64
N VAL A 623 -3.05 -39.90 10.44
CA VAL A 623 -3.53 -41.17 9.81
C VAL A 623 -2.66 -41.60 8.63
N PHE A 624 -1.94 -40.69 8.03
CA PHE A 624 -0.98 -40.95 6.96
C PHE A 624 0.34 -40.25 7.26
N SER A 625 1.40 -40.87 6.80
CA SER A 625 2.76 -40.30 6.83
C SER A 625 3.54 -40.78 5.62
N GLY A 626 4.51 -39.96 5.21
CA GLY A 626 5.39 -40.30 4.10
C GLY A 626 6.64 -39.36 4.10
N GLU A 627 7.35 -39.42 3.02
CA GLU A 627 8.55 -38.61 2.78
C GLU A 627 8.41 -37.96 1.40
N GLY A 628 8.95 -36.76 1.23
CA GLY A 628 8.91 -36.04 -0.02
C GLY A 628 10.04 -35.02 -0.14
N PRO A 629 10.40 -34.59 -1.37
CA PRO A 629 11.52 -33.69 -1.60
C PRO A 629 11.23 -32.23 -1.21
N ASN A 630 9.97 -31.88 -1.04
CA ASN A 630 9.49 -30.49 -0.84
C ASN A 630 8.34 -30.45 0.17
N LEU A 631 7.60 -29.35 0.20
CA LEU A 631 6.43 -29.11 1.06
C LEU A 631 5.11 -29.67 0.46
N GLU A 632 5.18 -30.74 -0.29
CA GLU A 632 4.02 -31.46 -0.79
C GLU A 632 3.75 -32.71 0.05
N ALA A 633 2.49 -32.94 0.39
CA ALA A 633 2.07 -34.14 1.12
C ALA A 633 0.91 -34.83 0.40
N ASP A 634 0.93 -36.17 0.37
CA ASP A 634 -0.17 -36.94 -0.20
C ASP A 634 -1.31 -37.10 0.81
N ALA A 635 -2.33 -36.28 0.67
CA ALA A 635 -3.50 -36.30 1.54
C ALA A 635 -4.48 -37.46 1.30
N GLN A 636 -4.19 -38.39 0.38
CA GLN A 636 -5.00 -39.57 0.11
C GLN A 636 -6.50 -39.27 -0.12
N GLY A 637 -6.78 -38.10 -0.76
CA GLY A 637 -8.15 -37.70 -1.09
C GLY A 637 -8.90 -36.95 0.02
N PHE A 638 -8.28 -36.66 1.17
CA PHE A 638 -8.86 -35.74 2.14
C PHE A 638 -8.84 -34.30 1.59
N THR A 639 -9.97 -33.62 1.72
CA THR A 639 -10.14 -32.22 1.30
C THR A 639 -10.04 -31.23 2.46
N ARG A 640 -10.06 -31.73 3.71
CA ARG A 640 -9.89 -30.98 4.93
C ARG A 640 -8.99 -31.71 5.89
N TYR A 641 -7.84 -31.14 6.15
CA TYR A 641 -6.81 -31.74 7.00
C TYR A 641 -5.85 -30.68 7.50
N ALA A 642 -5.01 -31.02 8.46
CA ALA A 642 -3.77 -30.34 8.69
C ALA A 642 -2.59 -31.23 8.30
N ALA A 643 -1.48 -30.62 7.93
CA ALA A 643 -0.25 -31.32 7.58
C ALA A 643 0.92 -30.83 8.42
N SER A 644 1.90 -31.68 8.65
CA SER A 644 3.21 -31.28 9.17
C SER A 644 4.34 -31.86 8.34
N TRP A 645 5.41 -31.09 8.19
CA TRP A 645 6.68 -31.50 7.61
C TRP A 645 7.75 -31.35 8.66
N ASP A 646 8.45 -32.43 8.96
CA ASP A 646 9.53 -32.48 9.93
C ASP A 646 10.84 -32.85 9.24
N GLY A 647 11.94 -32.17 9.56
CA GLY A 647 13.25 -32.46 9.02
C GLY A 647 14.31 -31.47 9.43
N LEU A 648 15.24 -31.26 8.53
CA LEU A 648 16.38 -30.36 8.68
C LEU A 648 16.45 -29.45 7.45
N ILE A 649 16.82 -28.19 7.67
CA ILE A 649 17.18 -27.24 6.64
C ILE A 649 18.69 -26.97 6.69
N ASP A 650 19.35 -27.01 5.54
CA ASP A 650 20.81 -26.80 5.42
C ASP A 650 21.11 -25.33 5.14
N ILE A 651 21.75 -24.65 6.08
CA ILE A 651 22.10 -23.24 6.03
C ILE A 651 23.51 -23.11 5.42
N PRO A 652 23.66 -22.40 4.28
CA PRO A 652 24.90 -22.41 3.52
C PRO A 652 26.07 -21.64 4.16
N ALA A 653 25.79 -20.63 4.99
CA ALA A 653 26.80 -19.79 5.63
C ALA A 653 26.31 -19.23 6.96
N ASP A 654 27.21 -18.89 7.87
CA ASP A 654 26.89 -18.16 9.09
C ASP A 654 26.25 -16.83 8.76
N GLY A 655 25.11 -16.46 9.41
CA GLY A 655 24.49 -15.16 9.21
C GLY A 655 23.09 -14.99 9.75
N GLY A 656 22.56 -13.81 9.53
CA GLY A 656 21.15 -13.51 9.75
C GLY A 656 20.31 -13.91 8.54
N TYR A 657 19.36 -14.78 8.77
CA TYR A 657 18.42 -15.25 7.74
C TYR A 657 17.02 -14.76 8.05
N THR A 658 16.30 -14.34 7.01
CA THR A 658 14.85 -14.06 7.07
C THR A 658 14.12 -15.15 6.27
N PHE A 659 13.13 -15.78 6.89
CA PHE A 659 12.25 -16.74 6.26
C PHE A 659 10.89 -16.10 6.01
N HIS A 660 10.33 -16.33 4.82
CA HIS A 660 9.05 -15.81 4.39
C HIS A 660 8.10 -16.98 4.13
N LEU A 661 6.97 -16.95 4.80
CA LEU A 661 5.94 -17.99 4.72
C LEU A 661 4.72 -17.42 4.02
N ILE A 662 4.31 -18.07 2.94
CA ILE A 662 3.12 -17.71 2.16
C ILE A 662 2.19 -18.91 2.14
N ASP A 663 0.93 -18.67 2.47
CA ASP A 663 -0.08 -19.72 2.59
C ASP A 663 -1.49 -19.12 2.36
N ARG A 664 -2.55 -19.94 2.42
CA ARG A 664 -3.94 -19.49 2.28
C ARG A 664 -4.81 -19.76 3.50
N ASP A 665 -4.56 -20.87 4.18
CA ASP A 665 -5.44 -21.41 5.22
C ASP A 665 -4.87 -21.30 6.64
N GLY A 666 -3.59 -20.98 6.77
CA GLY A 666 -2.87 -20.86 8.03
C GLY A 666 -1.71 -21.85 8.12
N ALA A 667 -0.50 -21.33 8.29
CA ALA A 667 0.71 -22.11 8.41
C ALA A 667 1.62 -21.58 9.51
N ARG A 668 2.52 -22.44 9.99
CA ARG A 668 3.49 -22.10 11.03
C ARG A 668 4.86 -22.72 10.71
N LEU A 669 5.90 -21.90 10.73
CA LEU A 669 7.29 -22.34 10.59
C LEU A 669 8.01 -22.28 11.93
N VAL A 670 8.64 -23.38 12.30
CA VAL A 670 9.48 -23.50 13.49
C VAL A 670 10.86 -23.96 13.06
N ILE A 671 11.91 -23.26 13.47
CA ILE A 671 13.32 -23.63 13.25
C ILE A 671 14.00 -23.66 14.62
N ASP A 672 14.72 -24.75 14.92
CA ASP A 672 15.38 -25.00 16.20
C ASP A 672 14.47 -24.77 17.42
N GLY A 673 13.20 -25.14 17.27
CA GLY A 673 12.19 -24.99 18.32
C GLY A 673 11.63 -23.56 18.47
N MET A 674 12.11 -22.60 17.67
CA MET A 674 11.62 -21.22 17.67
C MET A 674 10.56 -21.03 16.57
N GLU A 675 9.41 -20.46 16.92
CA GLU A 675 8.39 -20.02 15.93
C GLU A 675 8.96 -18.82 15.17
N VAL A 676 9.22 -19.01 13.89
CA VAL A 676 9.84 -17.99 13.02
C VAL A 676 8.77 -17.18 12.30
N ALA A 677 7.76 -17.86 11.75
CA ALA A 677 6.67 -17.21 11.05
C ALA A 677 5.37 -17.98 11.29
N LYS A 678 4.25 -17.26 11.37
CA LYS A 678 2.92 -17.84 11.50
C LYS A 678 1.90 -16.98 10.76
N THR A 679 1.32 -17.50 9.69
CA THR A 679 0.20 -16.88 8.99
C THR A 679 -1.09 -17.05 9.81
N GLY A 680 -2.05 -16.15 9.62
CA GLY A 680 -3.33 -16.22 10.32
C GLY A 680 -4.29 -17.27 9.72
N PRO A 681 -5.43 -17.50 10.34
CA PRO A 681 -6.46 -18.40 9.81
C PRO A 681 -7.00 -17.91 8.45
N PRO A 682 -7.65 -18.79 7.67
CA PRO A 682 -8.20 -18.40 6.38
C PRO A 682 -9.21 -17.26 6.51
N PHE A 683 -9.27 -16.40 5.52
CA PHE A 683 -10.33 -15.39 5.46
C PHE A 683 -11.69 -16.08 5.41
N ALA A 684 -12.64 -15.60 6.20
CA ALA A 684 -13.96 -16.20 6.30
C ALA A 684 -14.67 -16.23 4.93
N GLN A 685 -14.47 -15.19 4.11
CA GLN A 685 -15.02 -15.12 2.76
C GLN A 685 -14.28 -14.06 1.95
N VAL A 686 -13.68 -14.47 0.84
CA VAL A 686 -13.12 -13.58 -0.18
C VAL A 686 -13.67 -14.05 -1.53
N CYS A 687 -14.22 -13.12 -2.33
CA CYS A 687 -14.81 -13.43 -3.64
C CYS A 687 -15.84 -14.58 -3.61
N GLY A 688 -16.68 -14.61 -2.60
CA GLY A 688 -17.73 -15.62 -2.46
C GLY A 688 -17.29 -16.98 -1.94
N SER A 689 -15.99 -17.16 -1.65
CA SER A 689 -15.44 -18.43 -1.13
C SER A 689 -14.50 -18.18 0.04
N PRO A 690 -14.56 -18.99 1.09
CA PRO A 690 -13.56 -18.92 2.17
C PRO A 690 -12.14 -19.25 1.67
N GLY A 691 -11.11 -18.71 2.31
CA GLY A 691 -9.71 -19.08 2.09
C GLY A 691 -9.13 -18.71 0.71
N ASN A 692 -9.76 -17.81 -0.04
CA ASN A 692 -9.34 -17.53 -1.40
C ASN A 692 -8.36 -16.34 -1.52
N ALA A 693 -7.66 -16.00 -0.43
CA ALA A 693 -6.60 -15.00 -0.45
C ALA A 693 -5.33 -15.51 0.22
N LEU A 694 -4.19 -15.09 -0.29
CA LEU A 694 -2.88 -15.41 0.29
C LEU A 694 -2.70 -14.74 1.65
N ARG A 695 -2.00 -15.44 2.53
CA ARG A 695 -1.48 -14.98 3.80
C ARG A 695 0.04 -14.93 3.72
N TYR A 696 0.63 -14.06 4.48
CA TYR A 696 2.06 -13.87 4.52
C TYR A 696 2.52 -13.53 5.93
N ASP A 697 3.63 -14.11 6.33
CA ASP A 697 4.37 -13.71 7.53
C ASP A 697 5.85 -13.98 7.31
N ARG A 698 6.71 -13.37 8.12
CA ARG A 698 8.15 -13.56 8.06
C ARG A 698 8.81 -13.41 9.41
N GLY A 699 9.98 -14.02 9.58
CA GLY A 699 10.79 -13.87 10.78
C GLY A 699 12.25 -14.10 10.50
N SER A 700 13.12 -13.58 11.37
CA SER A 700 14.57 -13.65 11.22
C SER A 700 15.23 -14.40 12.37
N LEU A 701 16.29 -15.13 12.04
CA LEU A 701 17.16 -15.87 12.97
C LEU A 701 18.63 -15.65 12.65
N GLY A 702 19.49 -15.72 13.65
CA GLY A 702 20.92 -15.86 13.48
C GLY A 702 21.30 -17.34 13.45
N LEU A 703 21.73 -17.85 12.29
CA LEU A 703 22.04 -19.26 12.09
C LEU A 703 23.49 -19.48 11.74
N ARG A 704 24.11 -20.52 12.34
CA ARG A 704 25.42 -21.03 11.90
C ARG A 704 25.24 -21.87 10.64
N ALA A 705 26.29 -21.99 9.84
CA ALA A 705 26.30 -22.88 8.69
C ALA A 705 26.07 -24.33 9.12
N GLY A 706 25.27 -25.07 8.40
CA GLY A 706 24.93 -26.46 8.65
C GLY A 706 23.45 -26.74 8.79
N LYS A 707 23.10 -27.88 9.35
CA LYS A 707 21.72 -28.36 9.41
C LYS A 707 21.03 -27.86 10.68
N HIS A 708 19.84 -27.31 10.51
CA HIS A 708 18.98 -26.85 11.58
C HIS A 708 17.65 -27.60 11.56
N THR A 709 17.07 -27.86 12.72
CA THR A 709 15.77 -28.55 12.77
C THR A 709 14.69 -27.65 12.17
N LEU A 710 13.85 -28.24 11.34
CA LEU A 710 12.71 -27.56 10.71
C LEU A 710 11.43 -28.35 10.97
N ARG A 711 10.39 -27.63 11.37
CA ARG A 711 9.01 -28.09 11.36
C ARG A 711 8.15 -27.04 10.70
N LEU A 712 7.40 -27.43 9.67
CA LEU A 712 6.37 -26.62 9.06
C LEU A 712 5.02 -27.30 9.28
N GLU A 713 4.01 -26.53 9.64
CA GLU A 713 2.64 -27.00 9.84
C GLU A 713 1.70 -26.15 8.99
N GLU A 714 0.68 -26.77 8.43
CA GLU A 714 -0.31 -26.11 7.58
C GLU A 714 -1.71 -26.63 7.91
N LEU A 715 -2.68 -25.74 7.86
CA LEU A 715 -4.10 -26.08 7.79
C LEU A 715 -4.55 -26.06 6.33
N HIS A 716 -5.14 -27.15 5.88
CA HIS A 716 -5.77 -27.25 4.56
C HIS A 716 -7.28 -27.38 4.72
N SER A 717 -7.99 -26.25 4.65
CA SER A 717 -9.41 -26.20 4.97
C SER A 717 -10.30 -25.91 3.78
N VAL A 718 -9.88 -25.05 2.87
CA VAL A 718 -10.68 -24.55 1.76
C VAL A 718 -9.88 -24.30 0.48
N SER A 719 -8.58 -24.09 0.56
CA SER A 719 -7.72 -23.82 -0.59
C SER A 719 -7.12 -25.10 -1.18
N GLN A 720 -6.61 -25.00 -2.40
CA GLN A 720 -5.73 -26.01 -3.00
C GLN A 720 -4.34 -25.43 -3.14
N GLY A 721 -3.33 -26.15 -2.71
CA GLY A 721 -1.92 -25.75 -2.80
C GLY A 721 -1.18 -25.98 -1.50
N SER A 722 0.11 -26.14 -1.58
CA SER A 722 1.03 -26.26 -0.44
C SER A 722 1.56 -24.91 -0.03
N PRO A 723 2.03 -24.74 1.22
CA PRO A 723 2.66 -23.50 1.66
C PRO A 723 3.93 -23.25 0.86
N ARG A 724 4.25 -21.98 0.62
CA ARG A 724 5.48 -21.58 -0.04
C ARG A 724 6.42 -20.99 0.99
N LEU A 725 7.65 -21.51 1.04
CA LEU A 725 8.69 -21.05 1.94
C LEU A 725 9.84 -20.45 1.13
N LEU A 726 10.14 -19.16 1.40
CA LEU A 726 11.29 -18.48 0.82
C LEU A 726 12.25 -18.09 1.93
N TRP A 727 13.49 -17.81 1.57
CA TRP A 727 14.53 -17.31 2.45
C TRP A 727 15.40 -16.25 1.78
N GLU A 728 15.97 -15.40 2.60
CA GLU A 728 17.07 -14.49 2.24
C GLU A 728 18.14 -14.50 3.34
N GLY A 729 19.39 -14.24 2.98
CA GLY A 729 20.51 -14.26 3.95
C GLY A 729 21.80 -13.70 3.37
N PRO A 730 22.94 -13.88 4.03
CA PRO A 730 24.23 -13.39 3.54
C PRO A 730 24.54 -13.91 2.15
N ALA A 731 24.68 -12.99 1.19
CA ALA A 731 24.90 -13.30 -0.23
C ALA A 731 23.81 -14.18 -0.89
N LEU A 732 22.67 -14.33 -0.24
CA LEU A 732 21.51 -15.08 -0.72
C LEU A 732 20.36 -14.11 -0.93
N PRO A 733 19.98 -13.78 -2.18
CA PRO A 733 18.79 -12.98 -2.44
C PRO A 733 17.53 -13.76 -2.09
N LEU A 734 16.43 -13.05 -1.89
CA LEU A 734 15.13 -13.69 -1.65
C LEU A 734 14.81 -14.69 -2.76
N THR A 735 14.66 -15.95 -2.39
CA THR A 735 14.36 -17.06 -3.30
C THR A 735 13.61 -18.16 -2.57
N ASP A 736 12.92 -19.03 -3.31
CA ASP A 736 12.32 -20.23 -2.73
C ASP A 736 13.41 -21.11 -2.11
N VAL A 737 13.11 -21.71 -0.95
CA VAL A 737 14.01 -22.70 -0.34
C VAL A 737 14.08 -23.91 -1.27
N PRO A 738 15.24 -24.24 -1.84
CA PRO A 738 15.34 -25.33 -2.79
C PRO A 738 15.17 -26.70 -2.11
N ALA A 739 14.57 -27.64 -2.79
CA ALA A 739 14.38 -29.02 -2.27
C ALA A 739 15.71 -29.65 -1.77
N ALA A 740 16.84 -29.28 -2.37
CA ALA A 740 18.16 -29.77 -1.96
C ALA A 740 18.59 -29.28 -0.56
N ALA A 741 17.98 -28.23 -0.03
CA ALA A 741 18.25 -27.73 1.33
C ALA A 741 17.54 -28.59 2.40
N PHE A 742 16.61 -29.47 2.03
CA PHE A 742 15.87 -30.29 2.97
C PHE A 742 16.45 -31.68 3.13
N SER A 743 16.48 -32.15 4.38
CA SER A 743 16.83 -33.54 4.71
C SER A 743 16.11 -33.97 5.98
N HIS A 744 16.00 -35.29 6.21
CA HIS A 744 15.44 -35.85 7.44
C HIS A 744 16.19 -37.11 7.86
N ALA A 745 16.08 -37.52 9.13
CA ALA A 745 16.66 -38.77 9.62
C ALA A 745 15.93 -39.99 9.05
N ARG A 746 16.65 -41.07 8.71
CA ARG A 746 16.04 -42.31 8.26
C ARG A 746 15.13 -42.89 9.34
N GLN A 747 13.88 -43.18 8.99
CA GLN A 747 12.87 -43.71 9.94
C GLN A 747 13.22 -45.07 10.51
N ASP A 748 14.01 -45.87 9.80
CA ASP A 748 14.40 -47.23 10.24
C ASP A 748 15.36 -47.25 11.42
N GLU A 749 16.08 -46.16 11.68
CA GLU A 749 17.06 -46.02 12.76
C GLU A 749 16.52 -45.30 14.00
N VAL A 750 15.41 -44.55 13.87
CA VAL A 750 14.75 -43.84 14.98
C VAL A 750 13.94 -44.82 15.87
N LYS A 751 13.64 -46.01 15.39
CA LYS A 751 12.93 -47.07 16.14
C LYS A 751 13.81 -48.05 16.92
N ARG A 752 15.14 -47.87 16.92
CA ARG A 752 16.13 -48.57 17.75
C ARG A 752 16.60 -47.67 18.86
#